data_29514b80c2cf1c673999dc1ee8c7dc57
#
_entry.id   29514b80c2cf1c673999dc1ee8c7dc57
#
_cell.length_a   1.000
_cell.length_b   1.000
_cell.length_c   1.000
_cell.angle_alpha   90.00
_cell.angle_beta   90.00
_cell.angle_gamma   90.00
#
_symmetry.space_group_name_H-M   'P 1'
#
loop_
_entity.id
_entity.type
_entity.pdbx_description
1 polymer ?
#
loop_
_entity_poly.entity_id
_entity_poly.type
_entity_poly.pdbx_seq_one_letter_code
_entity_poly.pdbx_strand_id
1 'polypeptide(L)'
;MEDNHSKNSVPGDSTDLTTVKGEKTGIPKWLMVTVIAMAAVIVGLTVTLVAVIAGKSSGETSHGPQSLQSSQGAQSNSDSTGNGGSSVTEVPESQTGTSQPQVTENGVVLQYSVDNSWGEAGSMFYGLQLGITNNTGDNISGWELVIDVDGLLGCDGWNGTYSRSGDTLAITSMEYNGDIPVGSTVAIGCNINTENEFKISRAILNEMECTVKQGAVVQNNVSADGGNQSVAADVETLLKRSEQAEQGDDWLHTDGNKILDKDGKQVWLTGVNWFGYNTGTNTFDGLWNSELKTSVKAIADHGFNLIRVPISAELINKWSAGEYPQANYNNAYNTELNSMNSLQIFDYFLKLAEENGIKVMPDIHSAETNASGHTVNLWYTDKVSAEEYYSALEWLAERYKDNDAIIAYDLKNEPHGKPYEVSGAAIWNDSDSANNWKHAAETAAARILAKNPNVLIMIEGTEIYPVDITGNRDYHSTNDSDYYFNWWGGNLRGVRDFPVDLGAYQDKLVYSPHDYGPTVYLQPWFQGDYDFDSLLSDCWQDNWLYIHNENTAPLLIGEWGGFMKEPNLKWMTCMRRLISENHLNHTFWCFNANSGDTGGLVLDDFTTWDEEKYAFVKEVLWQENGKFVGLDHKIPLGANGIALTDANGLS
;
A
#
# COMPACT_ATOMS: atom_id res chain seq x y z
N MET A 1 6.86 -51.59 58.64
CA MET A 1 5.60 -52.33 58.56
C MET A 1 5.17 -52.18 57.12
N GLU A 2 5.65 -53.17 56.44
CA GLU A 2 5.01 -54.31 55.75
C GLU A 2 4.22 -53.81 54.54
N ASP A 3 4.77 -53.94 53.34
CA ASP A 3 4.76 -55.14 52.47
C ASP A 3 3.36 -55.52 51.98
N ASN A 4 3.12 -55.42 50.63
CA ASN A 4 2.92 -56.64 49.90
C ASN A 4 2.89 -56.46 48.37
N HIS A 5 3.69 -57.34 47.77
CA HIS A 5 3.74 -57.69 46.36
C HIS A 5 2.44 -58.29 45.80
N SER A 6 2.18 -58.13 44.54
CA SER A 6 1.76 -59.25 43.70
C SER A 6 2.19 -59.07 42.25
N LYS A 7 3.06 -59.99 41.83
CA LYS A 7 3.42 -60.31 40.42
C LYS A 7 2.23 -60.99 39.76
N ASN A 8 2.02 -60.78 38.46
CA ASN A 8 1.69 -61.92 37.60
C ASN A 8 2.20 -61.68 36.15
N SER A 9 2.70 -62.75 35.67
CA SER A 9 3.55 -63.08 34.55
C SER A 9 2.83 -63.14 33.21
N VAL A 10 3.64 -62.95 32.18
CA VAL A 10 3.51 -63.15 30.73
C VAL A 10 3.04 -64.56 30.36
N PRO A 11 2.41 -64.77 29.16
CA PRO A 11 3.15 -65.53 28.17
C PRO A 11 3.23 -64.87 26.81
N GLY A 12 4.40 -65.01 26.14
CA GLY A 12 4.68 -64.65 24.81
C GLY A 12 4.02 -65.57 23.79
N ASP A 13 3.88 -65.05 22.61
CA ASP A 13 3.88 -65.87 21.40
C ASP A 13 4.63 -65.10 20.27
N SER A 14 5.49 -65.87 19.63
CA SER A 14 6.37 -65.54 18.54
C SER A 14 5.65 -65.77 17.22
N THR A 15 5.60 -64.79 16.30
CA THR A 15 5.54 -65.11 14.87
C THR A 15 6.09 -63.97 14.02
N ASP A 16 7.11 -64.36 13.29
CA ASP A 16 7.51 -64.02 11.91
C ASP A 16 7.69 -62.56 11.47
N LEU A 17 8.97 -62.27 11.29
CA LEU A 17 9.54 -61.24 10.38
C LEU A 17 9.26 -61.62 8.93
N THR A 18 8.34 -60.93 8.27
CA THR A 18 8.32 -60.83 6.81
C THR A 18 8.79 -59.47 6.37
N THR A 19 9.98 -59.45 5.77
CA THR A 19 10.62 -58.35 5.04
C THR A 19 9.70 -57.80 3.97
N VAL A 20 9.22 -56.55 4.15
CA VAL A 20 8.65 -55.74 3.04
C VAL A 20 9.78 -55.02 2.37
N LYS A 21 10.09 -55.40 1.12
CA LYS A 21 10.98 -54.71 0.19
C LYS A 21 10.32 -53.38 -0.15
N GLY A 22 10.94 -52.25 0.23
CA GLY A 22 10.61 -50.92 -0.24
C GLY A 22 10.85 -50.80 -1.75
N GLU A 23 9.81 -50.56 -2.54
CA GLU A 23 9.92 -50.14 -3.91
C GLU A 23 10.43 -48.70 -3.93
N LYS A 24 11.61 -48.49 -4.53
CA LYS A 24 12.12 -47.16 -4.93
C LYS A 24 11.26 -46.67 -6.10
N THR A 25 10.34 -45.73 -5.83
CA THR A 25 9.67 -44.97 -6.89
C THR A 25 10.68 -44.04 -7.55
N GLY A 26 11.17 -44.44 -8.71
CA GLY A 26 12.06 -43.60 -9.53
C GLY A 26 11.30 -42.42 -10.11
N ILE A 27 11.94 -41.27 -10.14
CA ILE A 27 11.43 -40.04 -10.77
C ILE A 27 11.01 -40.36 -12.21
N PRO A 28 9.80 -39.95 -12.68
CA PRO A 28 9.35 -40.21 -14.04
C PRO A 28 10.32 -39.63 -15.07
N LYS A 29 10.67 -40.41 -16.10
CA LYS A 29 11.66 -40.02 -17.12
C LYS A 29 11.31 -38.71 -17.85
N TRP A 30 10.03 -38.36 -17.97
CA TRP A 30 9.61 -37.10 -18.58
C TRP A 30 9.99 -35.88 -17.72
N LEU A 31 9.93 -35.98 -16.40
CA LEU A 31 10.33 -34.91 -15.45
C LEU A 31 11.86 -34.67 -15.53
N MET A 32 12.65 -35.74 -15.68
CA MET A 32 14.12 -35.65 -15.84
C MET A 32 14.50 -34.98 -17.17
N VAL A 33 13.75 -35.23 -18.25
CA VAL A 33 13.96 -34.57 -19.55
C VAL A 33 13.60 -33.09 -19.47
N THR A 34 12.53 -32.71 -18.75
CA THR A 34 12.12 -31.31 -18.59
C THR A 34 13.15 -30.51 -17.79
N VAL A 35 13.70 -31.07 -16.71
CA VAL A 35 14.75 -30.43 -15.91
C VAL A 35 16.04 -30.26 -16.71
N ILE A 36 16.44 -31.24 -17.51
CA ILE A 36 17.62 -31.14 -18.37
C ILE A 36 17.40 -30.09 -19.48
N ALA A 37 16.20 -30.01 -20.05
CA ALA A 37 15.88 -28.99 -21.06
C ALA A 37 15.91 -27.56 -20.47
N MET A 38 15.38 -27.34 -19.28
CA MET A 38 15.46 -26.04 -18.59
C MET A 38 16.91 -25.65 -18.23
N ALA A 39 17.73 -26.60 -17.74
CA ALA A 39 19.13 -26.35 -17.48
C ALA A 39 19.92 -25.98 -18.75
N ALA A 40 19.62 -26.59 -19.90
CA ALA A 40 20.24 -26.27 -21.17
C ALA A 40 19.88 -24.87 -21.67
N VAL A 41 18.62 -24.41 -21.44
CA VAL A 41 18.17 -23.05 -21.79
C VAL A 41 18.87 -22.01 -20.91
N ILE A 42 19.03 -22.26 -19.61
CA ILE A 42 19.73 -21.34 -18.68
C ILE A 42 21.21 -21.22 -19.05
N VAL A 43 21.88 -22.33 -19.38
CA VAL A 43 23.30 -22.30 -19.84
C VAL A 43 23.41 -21.60 -21.21
N GLY A 44 22.47 -21.78 -22.10
CA GLY A 44 22.43 -21.08 -23.40
C GLY A 44 22.28 -19.56 -23.24
N LEU A 45 21.43 -19.10 -22.35
CA LEU A 45 21.21 -17.68 -22.05
C LEU A 45 22.44 -17.04 -21.38
N THR A 46 23.11 -17.74 -20.46
CA THR A 46 24.33 -17.24 -19.81
C THR A 46 25.51 -17.13 -20.78
N VAL A 47 25.67 -18.08 -21.71
CA VAL A 47 26.73 -18.02 -22.74
C VAL A 47 26.46 -16.88 -23.73
N THR A 48 25.20 -16.62 -24.08
CA THR A 48 24.84 -15.50 -24.97
C THR A 48 25.08 -14.15 -24.29
N LEU A 49 24.77 -14.02 -23.00
CA LEU A 49 25.02 -12.81 -22.23
C LEU A 49 26.52 -12.52 -22.08
N VAL A 50 27.33 -13.52 -21.81
CA VAL A 50 28.79 -13.38 -21.73
C VAL A 50 29.41 -13.01 -23.09
N ALA A 51 28.89 -13.54 -24.20
CA ALA A 51 29.34 -13.19 -25.55
C ALA A 51 28.99 -11.72 -25.92
N VAL A 52 27.83 -11.22 -25.48
CA VAL A 52 27.42 -9.81 -25.70
C VAL A 52 28.29 -8.85 -24.86
N ILE A 53 28.63 -9.23 -23.63
CA ILE A 53 29.50 -8.41 -22.76
C ILE A 53 30.98 -8.42 -23.28
N ALA A 54 31.47 -9.55 -23.78
CA ALA A 54 32.82 -9.65 -24.34
C ALA A 54 32.98 -8.98 -25.73
N GLY A 55 31.89 -8.81 -26.49
CA GLY A 55 31.89 -8.17 -27.82
C GLY A 55 31.96 -6.63 -27.79
N LYS A 56 31.83 -5.97 -26.62
CA LYS A 56 31.88 -4.52 -26.47
C LYS A 56 33.22 -3.94 -26.04
N SER A 57 34.28 -4.76 -25.97
CA SER A 57 35.62 -4.32 -25.51
C SER A 57 36.69 -4.49 -26.57
N SER A 58 36.54 -3.91 -27.77
CA SER A 58 37.70 -3.70 -28.66
C SER A 58 37.36 -2.64 -29.74
N GLY A 59 37.87 -1.46 -29.55
CA GLY A 59 37.81 -0.37 -30.54
C GLY A 59 38.42 0.91 -29.97
N GLU A 60 39.77 0.93 -29.80
CA GLU A 60 40.57 2.13 -29.63
C GLU A 60 40.43 3.03 -30.86
N THR A 61 40.56 4.36 -30.75
CA THR A 61 41.79 5.15 -30.51
C THR A 61 41.47 6.65 -30.42
N SER A 62 42.11 7.25 -29.44
CA SER A 62 42.77 8.57 -29.36
C SER A 62 42.36 9.75 -30.28
N HIS A 63 42.04 10.89 -29.71
CA HIS A 63 42.84 12.13 -29.75
C HIS A 63 42.31 13.13 -28.71
N GLY A 64 43.27 13.66 -27.92
CA GLY A 64 43.06 14.62 -26.86
C GLY A 64 43.00 16.09 -27.39
N PRO A 65 43.20 17.11 -26.53
CA PRO A 65 42.19 18.08 -26.28
C PRO A 65 42.52 19.48 -26.90
N GLN A 66 41.51 20.32 -27.14
CA GLN A 66 41.72 21.75 -27.23
C GLN A 66 40.57 22.56 -26.62
N SER A 67 40.99 23.33 -25.65
CA SER A 67 40.32 24.49 -25.06
C SER A 67 40.04 25.60 -26.06
N LEU A 68 38.99 26.42 -25.81
CA LEU A 68 38.97 27.88 -26.00
C LEU A 68 37.57 28.39 -25.58
N GLN A 69 37.51 28.99 -24.47
CA GLN A 69 37.31 30.41 -24.04
C GLN A 69 36.35 31.25 -24.87
N SER A 70 35.35 31.72 -24.15
CA SER A 70 34.79 33.06 -23.99
C SER A 70 34.51 33.93 -25.23
N SER A 71 33.31 34.49 -25.23
CA SER A 71 33.18 35.96 -25.26
C SER A 71 31.75 36.45 -24.99
N GLN A 72 31.74 37.45 -24.17
CA GLN A 72 30.68 38.38 -23.78
C GLN A 72 30.24 39.31 -24.95
N GLY A 73 29.10 39.96 -24.76
CA GLY A 73 28.72 41.21 -25.38
C GLY A 73 27.22 41.28 -25.56
N ALA A 74 26.47 41.93 -24.74
CA ALA A 74 26.27 43.34 -24.42
C ALA A 74 25.21 43.97 -25.30
N GLN A 75 24.12 44.35 -24.67
CA GLN A 75 23.32 45.59 -24.73
C GLN A 75 22.92 46.20 -26.06
N SER A 76 21.64 46.58 -26.21
CA SER A 76 21.22 47.96 -26.04
C SER A 76 19.72 48.15 -26.25
N ASN A 77 19.19 48.93 -25.35
CA ASN A 77 18.06 49.84 -25.28
C ASN A 77 17.52 50.47 -26.59
N SER A 78 16.22 50.73 -26.55
CA SER A 78 15.63 52.09 -26.60
C SER A 78 14.12 52.01 -26.66
N ASP A 79 13.41 52.46 -25.67
CA ASP A 79 12.73 53.77 -25.50
C ASP A 79 11.85 54.23 -26.66
N SER A 80 10.54 54.37 -26.40
CA SER A 80 9.88 55.68 -26.21
C SER A 80 8.35 55.56 -26.23
N THR A 81 7.72 56.01 -25.18
CA THR A 81 6.73 57.11 -25.07
C THR A 81 5.52 57.04 -26.01
N GLY A 82 4.32 57.20 -25.54
CA GLY A 82 3.69 58.00 -24.59
C GLY A 82 2.18 57.99 -24.71
N ASN A 83 1.61 58.23 -23.62
CA ASN A 83 0.53 59.15 -23.30
C ASN A 83 -0.91 58.94 -23.81
N GLY A 84 -1.81 58.90 -22.85
CA GLY A 84 -2.96 59.78 -22.77
C GLY A 84 -4.32 59.17 -22.58
N GLY A 85 -4.81 59.19 -21.36
CA GLY A 85 -5.96 59.94 -21.01
C GLY A 85 -7.30 59.26 -20.82
N SER A 86 -7.71 59.28 -19.56
CA SER A 86 -9.01 59.65 -19.02
C SER A 86 -10.17 58.66 -19.02
N SER A 87 -10.42 58.18 -17.81
CA SER A 87 -11.69 58.07 -17.03
C SER A 87 -13.02 58.06 -17.78
N VAL A 88 -13.86 57.07 -17.39
CA VAL A 88 -15.17 57.29 -16.74
C VAL A 88 -15.67 55.95 -16.18
N THR A 89 -16.09 56.00 -14.94
CA THR A 89 -16.88 55.06 -14.13
C THR A 89 -18.23 54.74 -14.74
N GLU A 90 -18.64 53.46 -14.68
CA GLU A 90 -20.01 53.05 -14.30
C GLU A 90 -20.08 51.54 -13.98
N VAL A 91 -20.69 51.22 -12.88
CA VAL A 91 -21.18 49.90 -12.39
C VAL A 91 -22.70 50.03 -12.37
N PRO A 92 -23.51 49.02 -12.32
CA PRO A 92 -23.48 47.58 -12.64
C PRO A 92 -24.65 47.08 -13.49
N GLU A 93 -24.56 45.91 -14.03
CA GLU A 93 -25.77 45.09 -14.23
C GLU A 93 -25.42 43.63 -14.26
N SER A 94 -26.15 42.87 -13.43
CA SER A 94 -26.18 41.41 -13.34
C SER A 94 -26.52 40.81 -14.70
N GLN A 95 -25.67 39.94 -15.21
CA GLN A 95 -26.08 38.99 -16.24
C GLN A 95 -25.84 37.57 -15.77
N THR A 96 -26.95 36.90 -15.57
CA THR A 96 -27.11 35.46 -15.53
C THR A 96 -26.34 34.82 -16.69
N GLY A 97 -25.26 34.10 -16.36
CA GLY A 97 -24.55 33.29 -17.32
C GLY A 97 -25.39 32.09 -17.70
N THR A 98 -25.93 32.08 -18.86
CA THR A 98 -26.46 30.89 -19.53
C THR A 98 -25.31 29.94 -19.78
N SER A 99 -25.38 28.77 -19.12
CA SER A 99 -24.61 27.59 -19.48
C SER A 99 -24.80 27.29 -20.97
N GLN A 100 -23.70 27.29 -21.74
CA GLN A 100 -23.73 26.75 -23.09
C GLN A 100 -24.19 25.30 -23.03
N PRO A 101 -25.09 24.84 -23.92
CA PRO A 101 -25.46 23.44 -23.98
C PRO A 101 -24.22 22.63 -24.39
N GLN A 102 -23.85 21.65 -23.56
CA GLN A 102 -22.93 20.60 -23.98
C GLN A 102 -23.54 19.94 -25.22
N VAL A 103 -22.80 19.90 -26.29
CA VAL A 103 -23.13 19.10 -27.48
C VAL A 103 -23.04 17.64 -27.01
N THR A 104 -24.16 17.01 -26.72
CA THR A 104 -24.24 15.56 -26.49
C THR A 104 -23.98 14.88 -27.84
N GLU A 105 -22.81 14.28 -27.98
CA GLU A 105 -22.55 13.39 -29.12
C GLU A 105 -23.46 12.15 -28.94
N ASN A 106 -24.32 11.90 -29.90
CA ASN A 106 -25.14 10.69 -29.93
C ASN A 106 -24.27 9.49 -30.34
N GLY A 107 -24.36 8.39 -29.64
CA GLY A 107 -23.65 7.16 -29.96
C GLY A 107 -22.64 6.73 -28.87
N VAL A 108 -21.75 5.80 -29.20
CA VAL A 108 -20.70 5.33 -28.27
C VAL A 108 -19.43 6.15 -28.45
N VAL A 109 -18.86 6.60 -27.34
CA VAL A 109 -17.56 7.29 -27.32
C VAL A 109 -16.53 6.40 -26.66
N LEU A 110 -15.41 6.13 -27.36
CA LEU A 110 -14.20 5.55 -26.80
C LEU A 110 -13.21 6.68 -26.50
N GLN A 111 -12.97 6.94 -25.24
CA GLN A 111 -11.92 7.86 -24.79
C GLN A 111 -10.72 7.08 -24.29
N TYR A 112 -9.49 7.50 -24.60
CA TYR A 112 -8.29 6.85 -24.08
C TYR A 112 -7.23 7.86 -23.65
N SER A 113 -6.47 7.49 -22.59
CA SER A 113 -5.24 8.15 -22.18
C SER A 113 -4.06 7.17 -22.26
N VAL A 114 -2.87 7.72 -22.52
CA VAL A 114 -1.60 7.02 -22.40
C VAL A 114 -0.97 7.49 -21.09
N ASP A 115 -0.91 6.61 -20.11
CA ASP A 115 -0.42 6.94 -18.78
C ASP A 115 1.12 6.86 -18.71
N ASN A 116 1.71 5.92 -19.45
CA ASN A 116 3.15 5.74 -19.56
C ASN A 116 3.54 4.99 -20.84
N SER A 117 4.83 5.06 -21.19
CA SER A 117 5.38 4.28 -22.31
C SER A 117 6.82 3.87 -22.02
N TRP A 118 7.21 2.66 -22.47
CA TRP A 118 8.56 2.10 -22.30
C TRP A 118 8.90 1.15 -23.45
N GLY A 119 10.17 0.85 -23.66
CA GLY A 119 10.64 -0.06 -24.70
C GLY A 119 11.65 0.59 -25.62
N GLU A 120 11.90 -0.04 -26.79
CA GLU A 120 12.85 0.42 -27.80
C GLU A 120 12.14 0.59 -29.16
N ALA A 121 12.76 1.31 -30.08
CA ALA A 121 12.23 1.50 -31.43
C ALA A 121 11.89 0.16 -32.13
N GLY A 122 10.65 -0.01 -32.57
CA GLY A 122 10.13 -1.23 -33.16
C GLY A 122 9.46 -2.18 -32.15
N SER A 123 9.46 -1.87 -30.84
CA SER A 123 8.71 -2.61 -29.82
C SER A 123 8.48 -1.70 -28.60
N MET A 124 7.50 -0.80 -28.72
CA MET A 124 7.13 0.13 -27.66
C MET A 124 5.88 -0.38 -26.93
N PHE A 125 5.92 -0.32 -25.61
CA PHE A 125 4.78 -0.58 -24.75
C PHE A 125 4.14 0.73 -24.33
N TYR A 126 2.81 0.70 -24.22
CA TYR A 126 2.00 1.83 -23.75
C TYR A 126 1.00 1.33 -22.71
N GLY A 127 1.06 1.89 -21.50
CA GLY A 127 0.02 1.71 -20.49
C GLY A 127 -1.15 2.64 -20.78
N LEU A 128 -2.33 2.06 -20.97
CA LEU A 128 -3.53 2.78 -21.42
C LEU A 128 -4.66 2.68 -20.42
N GLN A 129 -5.40 3.77 -20.26
CA GLN A 129 -6.77 3.75 -19.76
C GLN A 129 -7.74 3.97 -20.91
N LEU A 130 -8.79 3.16 -20.98
CA LEU A 130 -9.84 3.24 -21.99
C LEU A 130 -11.19 3.42 -21.29
N GLY A 131 -11.97 4.39 -21.72
CA GLY A 131 -13.33 4.67 -21.24
C GLY A 131 -14.34 4.50 -22.35
N ILE A 132 -15.32 3.61 -22.17
CA ILE A 132 -16.43 3.36 -23.09
C ILE A 132 -17.65 4.09 -22.55
N THR A 133 -18.07 5.18 -23.20
CA THR A 133 -19.24 5.95 -22.78
C THR A 133 -20.43 5.63 -23.68
N ASN A 134 -21.54 5.26 -23.08
CA ASN A 134 -22.80 4.99 -23.77
C ASN A 134 -23.68 6.25 -23.86
N ASN A 135 -23.60 6.98 -24.96
CA ASN A 135 -24.51 8.09 -25.26
C ASN A 135 -25.60 7.66 -26.26
N THR A 136 -25.93 6.35 -26.36
CA THR A 136 -27.06 5.85 -27.15
C THR A 136 -28.38 6.07 -26.37
N GLY A 137 -29.49 5.69 -26.97
CA GLY A 137 -30.81 5.78 -26.30
C GLY A 137 -31.14 4.56 -25.42
N ASP A 138 -30.32 3.51 -25.45
CA ASP A 138 -30.59 2.23 -24.79
C ASP A 138 -29.38 1.76 -23.96
N ASN A 139 -29.65 1.00 -22.90
CA ASN A 139 -28.59 0.35 -22.13
C ASN A 139 -27.88 -0.70 -22.98
N ILE A 140 -26.54 -0.77 -22.87
CA ILE A 140 -25.71 -1.79 -23.51
C ILE A 140 -25.46 -2.90 -22.47
N SER A 141 -25.77 -4.15 -22.85
CA SER A 141 -25.55 -5.33 -22.00
C SER A 141 -24.67 -6.32 -22.73
N GLY A 142 -23.57 -6.74 -22.11
CA GLY A 142 -22.57 -7.60 -22.71
C GLY A 142 -21.89 -6.91 -23.90
N TRP A 143 -20.74 -6.32 -23.70
CA TRP A 143 -20.05 -5.56 -24.75
C TRP A 143 -18.78 -6.25 -25.23
N GLU A 144 -18.52 -6.07 -26.53
CA GLU A 144 -17.25 -6.38 -27.17
C GLU A 144 -16.75 -5.11 -27.87
N LEU A 145 -15.60 -4.62 -27.44
CA LEU A 145 -14.88 -3.51 -28.05
C LEU A 145 -13.80 -4.05 -28.98
N VAL A 146 -13.86 -3.70 -30.24
CA VAL A 146 -12.85 -4.02 -31.25
C VAL A 146 -12.13 -2.74 -31.65
N ILE A 147 -10.80 -2.68 -31.47
CA ILE A 147 -9.97 -1.54 -31.87
C ILE A 147 -8.89 -1.97 -32.87
N ASP A 148 -8.63 -1.11 -33.86
CA ASP A 148 -7.56 -1.28 -34.82
C ASP A 148 -6.35 -0.42 -34.43
N VAL A 149 -5.19 -1.06 -34.23
CA VAL A 149 -3.92 -0.48 -33.78
C VAL A 149 -2.81 -0.87 -34.71
N ASP A 150 -2.21 0.08 -35.42
CA ASP A 150 -1.17 -0.18 -36.42
C ASP A 150 0.11 -0.75 -35.79
N GLY A 151 0.58 -1.88 -36.31
CA GLY A 151 1.78 -2.55 -35.81
C GLY A 151 1.62 -3.19 -34.44
N LEU A 152 0.40 -3.63 -34.08
CA LEU A 152 0.14 -4.30 -32.81
C LEU A 152 0.95 -5.59 -32.67
N LEU A 153 1.80 -5.69 -31.66
CA LEU A 153 2.64 -6.86 -31.35
C LEU A 153 2.04 -7.74 -30.25
N GLY A 154 1.40 -7.13 -29.25
CA GLY A 154 0.81 -7.84 -28.11
C GLY A 154 0.00 -6.90 -27.23
N CYS A 155 -0.79 -7.50 -26.34
CA CYS A 155 -1.50 -6.78 -25.29
C CYS A 155 -1.78 -7.70 -24.11
N ASP A 156 -1.87 -7.11 -22.93
CA ASP A 156 -2.47 -7.65 -21.72
C ASP A 156 -3.26 -6.54 -21.03
N GLY A 157 -4.17 -6.89 -20.13
CA GLY A 157 -4.97 -5.85 -19.50
C GLY A 157 -5.89 -6.39 -18.41
N TRP A 158 -6.62 -5.47 -17.80
CA TRP A 158 -7.55 -5.74 -16.70
C TRP A 158 -8.94 -5.16 -17.00
N ASN A 159 -9.95 -5.68 -16.31
CA ASN A 159 -11.36 -5.35 -16.50
C ASN A 159 -11.93 -5.72 -17.88
N GLY A 160 -11.30 -6.66 -18.58
CA GLY A 160 -11.75 -7.21 -19.85
C GLY A 160 -10.98 -8.45 -20.24
N THR A 161 -11.52 -9.23 -21.17
CA THR A 161 -10.80 -10.35 -21.80
C THR A 161 -10.24 -9.89 -23.13
N TYR A 162 -8.93 -9.99 -23.31
CA TYR A 162 -8.18 -9.43 -24.43
C TYR A 162 -7.83 -10.54 -25.44
N SER A 163 -8.10 -10.29 -26.72
CA SER A 163 -7.73 -11.18 -27.80
C SER A 163 -7.23 -10.40 -29.00
N ARG A 164 -6.10 -10.85 -29.59
CA ARG A 164 -5.44 -10.18 -30.71
C ARG A 164 -5.58 -10.98 -32.01
N SER A 165 -5.83 -10.29 -33.13
CA SER A 165 -5.77 -10.84 -34.46
C SER A 165 -5.14 -9.83 -35.45
N GLY A 166 -3.84 -10.00 -35.77
CA GLY A 166 -3.10 -9.00 -36.58
C GLY A 166 -3.01 -7.67 -35.87
N ASP A 167 -3.44 -6.60 -36.50
CA ASP A 167 -3.49 -5.24 -35.96
C ASP A 167 -4.82 -4.91 -35.25
N THR A 168 -5.66 -5.92 -35.03
CA THR A 168 -6.94 -5.77 -34.36
C THR A 168 -6.87 -6.38 -32.95
N LEU A 169 -7.34 -5.63 -31.97
CA LEU A 169 -7.53 -6.05 -30.58
C LEU A 169 -9.02 -6.09 -30.26
N ALA A 170 -9.53 -7.24 -29.87
CA ALA A 170 -10.86 -7.41 -29.34
C ALA A 170 -10.81 -7.53 -27.81
N ILE A 171 -11.65 -6.76 -27.12
CA ILE A 171 -11.77 -6.72 -25.68
C ILE A 171 -13.23 -6.99 -25.33
N THR A 172 -13.50 -8.08 -24.62
CA THR A 172 -14.86 -8.43 -24.19
C THR A 172 -15.06 -8.11 -22.71
N SER A 173 -16.28 -7.74 -22.38
CA SER A 173 -16.68 -7.45 -20.99
C SER A 173 -16.47 -8.67 -20.09
N MET A 174 -16.20 -8.38 -18.83
CA MET A 174 -16.30 -9.35 -17.74
C MET A 174 -17.76 -9.41 -17.22
N GLU A 175 -18.10 -10.45 -16.47
CA GLU A 175 -19.45 -10.61 -15.92
C GLU A 175 -19.91 -9.40 -15.09
N TYR A 176 -18.99 -8.75 -14.37
CA TYR A 176 -19.27 -7.62 -13.47
C TYR A 176 -19.33 -6.25 -14.15
N ASN A 177 -18.86 -6.08 -15.38
CA ASN A 177 -18.85 -4.80 -16.10
C ASN A 177 -19.52 -4.87 -17.47
N GLY A 178 -20.34 -5.90 -17.69
CA GLY A 178 -21.02 -6.12 -18.97
C GLY A 178 -22.10 -5.10 -19.29
N ASP A 179 -22.66 -4.41 -18.31
CA ASP A 179 -23.74 -3.43 -18.48
C ASP A 179 -23.20 -1.99 -18.48
N ILE A 180 -23.56 -1.23 -19.53
CA ILE A 180 -23.26 0.21 -19.64
C ILE A 180 -24.59 0.96 -19.79
N PRO A 181 -25.16 1.49 -18.68
CA PRO A 181 -26.35 2.32 -18.74
C PRO A 181 -26.18 3.55 -19.63
N VAL A 182 -27.30 4.09 -20.14
CA VAL A 182 -27.27 5.35 -20.92
C VAL A 182 -26.61 6.46 -20.12
N GLY A 183 -25.64 7.16 -20.73
CA GLY A 183 -24.85 8.23 -20.13
C GLY A 183 -23.71 7.76 -19.21
N SER A 184 -23.57 6.46 -18.96
CA SER A 184 -22.51 5.89 -18.14
C SER A 184 -21.25 5.55 -18.93
N THR A 185 -20.10 5.44 -18.21
CA THR A 185 -18.79 5.08 -18.77
C THR A 185 -18.23 3.88 -18.03
N VAL A 186 -17.83 2.83 -18.75
CA VAL A 186 -17.03 1.72 -18.25
C VAL A 186 -15.56 2.00 -18.54
N ALA A 187 -14.70 1.89 -17.52
CA ALA A 187 -13.26 2.01 -17.67
C ALA A 187 -12.57 0.64 -17.65
N ILE A 188 -11.64 0.46 -18.59
CA ILE A 188 -10.76 -0.70 -18.70
C ILE A 188 -9.34 -0.23 -18.91
N GLY A 189 -8.35 -1.04 -18.54
CA GLY A 189 -6.94 -0.69 -18.70
C GLY A 189 -6.15 -1.80 -19.38
N CYS A 190 -5.14 -1.43 -20.15
CA CYS A 190 -4.27 -2.42 -20.78
C CYS A 190 -2.88 -1.89 -21.06
N ASN A 191 -1.93 -2.83 -21.19
CA ASN A 191 -0.62 -2.58 -21.75
C ASN A 191 -0.62 -3.07 -23.19
N ILE A 192 -0.35 -2.21 -24.14
CA ILE A 192 -0.26 -2.55 -25.57
C ILE A 192 1.18 -2.43 -26.04
N ASN A 193 1.66 -3.44 -26.76
CA ASN A 193 2.97 -3.40 -27.42
C ASN A 193 2.77 -3.19 -28.92
N THR A 194 3.47 -2.18 -29.51
CA THR A 194 3.36 -1.85 -30.94
C THR A 194 4.74 -1.64 -31.58
N GLU A 195 4.83 -1.90 -32.90
CA GLU A 195 6.00 -1.56 -33.72
C GLU A 195 6.11 -0.06 -33.98
N ASN A 196 4.95 0.62 -34.09
CA ASN A 196 4.82 2.02 -34.42
C ASN A 196 4.34 2.84 -33.21
N GLU A 197 4.30 4.17 -33.36
CA GLU A 197 3.68 5.04 -32.35
C GLU A 197 2.20 4.67 -32.17
N PHE A 198 1.80 4.49 -30.91
CA PHE A 198 0.45 4.02 -30.58
C PHE A 198 -0.63 5.02 -31.04
N LYS A 199 -1.59 4.48 -31.76
CA LYS A 199 -2.79 5.21 -32.16
C LYS A 199 -3.92 4.24 -32.43
N ILE A 200 -5.10 4.52 -31.88
CA ILE A 200 -6.33 3.83 -32.27
C ILE A 200 -6.85 4.44 -33.57
N SER A 201 -6.86 3.68 -34.64
CA SER A 201 -7.32 4.13 -35.94
C SER A 201 -8.81 3.94 -36.16
N ARG A 202 -9.41 2.98 -35.45
CA ARG A 202 -10.85 2.66 -35.48
C ARG A 202 -11.25 1.97 -34.19
N ALA A 203 -12.50 2.18 -33.76
CA ALA A 203 -13.10 1.45 -32.65
C ALA A 203 -14.57 1.10 -32.95
N ILE A 204 -14.99 -0.12 -32.59
CA ILE A 204 -16.35 -0.62 -32.75
C ILE A 204 -16.77 -1.28 -31.43
N LEU A 205 -17.94 -0.95 -30.91
CA LEU A 205 -18.55 -1.61 -29.77
C LEU A 205 -19.86 -2.29 -30.20
N ASN A 206 -19.96 -3.60 -30.09
CA ASN A 206 -21.15 -4.36 -30.48
C ASN A 206 -21.72 -3.95 -31.85
N GLU A 207 -20.88 -3.93 -32.90
CA GLU A 207 -21.20 -3.48 -34.26
C GLU A 207 -21.45 -1.97 -34.44
N MET A 208 -21.43 -1.17 -33.33
CA MET A 208 -21.56 0.29 -33.39
C MET A 208 -20.19 0.95 -33.50
N GLU A 209 -20.02 1.83 -34.50
CA GLU A 209 -18.77 2.61 -34.61
C GLU A 209 -18.67 3.64 -33.48
N CYS A 210 -17.53 3.66 -32.79
CA CYS A 210 -17.27 4.57 -31.68
C CYS A 210 -16.63 5.87 -32.18
N THR A 211 -16.99 6.98 -31.57
CA THR A 211 -16.19 8.22 -31.67
C THR A 211 -14.95 8.07 -30.78
N VAL A 212 -13.75 8.03 -31.40
CA VAL A 212 -12.48 7.86 -30.64
C VAL A 212 -11.94 9.24 -30.25
N LYS A 213 -11.61 9.41 -28.97
CA LYS A 213 -11.02 10.63 -28.40
C LYS A 213 -9.78 10.30 -27.57
N GLN A 214 -8.72 11.07 -27.72
CA GLN A 214 -7.56 11.03 -26.84
C GLN A 214 -7.72 12.10 -25.75
N GLY A 215 -7.54 11.74 -24.50
CA GLY A 215 -7.64 12.61 -23.34
C GLY A 215 -7.92 11.80 -22.08
N ALA A 216 -7.89 12.44 -20.92
CA ALA A 216 -8.17 11.78 -19.66
C ALA A 216 -9.53 11.09 -19.68
N VAL A 217 -9.58 9.83 -19.28
CA VAL A 217 -10.82 9.04 -19.18
C VAL A 217 -11.61 9.56 -17.99
N VAL A 218 -12.81 10.10 -18.25
CA VAL A 218 -13.73 10.56 -17.20
C VAL A 218 -14.88 9.57 -17.13
N GLN A 219 -15.04 8.89 -16.01
CA GLN A 219 -16.22 8.05 -15.78
C GLN A 219 -17.42 8.94 -15.46
N ASN A 220 -18.44 8.89 -16.33
CA ASN A 220 -19.73 9.50 -16.05
C ASN A 220 -20.73 8.40 -15.72
N ASN A 221 -21.20 8.36 -14.47
CA ASN A 221 -22.23 7.43 -14.05
C ASN A 221 -23.55 8.17 -13.89
N VAL A 222 -24.52 7.83 -14.72
CA VAL A 222 -25.90 8.33 -14.59
C VAL A 222 -26.72 7.23 -13.94
N SER A 223 -27.14 7.47 -12.70
CA SER A 223 -28.09 6.58 -12.01
C SER A 223 -29.42 6.55 -12.73
N ALA A 224 -29.91 5.37 -13.09
CA ALA A 224 -31.23 5.14 -13.62
C ALA A 224 -32.27 5.15 -12.48
N ASP A 225 -32.35 6.21 -11.70
CA ASP A 225 -33.58 6.52 -10.94
C ASP A 225 -33.61 8.02 -10.57
N GLY A 226 -34.69 8.66 -10.92
CA GLY A 226 -34.88 10.09 -10.72
C GLY A 226 -35.13 10.44 -9.26
N GLY A 227 -34.07 10.69 -8.53
CA GLY A 227 -34.07 11.19 -7.18
C GLY A 227 -32.87 12.09 -6.93
N ASN A 228 -32.89 13.27 -7.54
CA ASN A 228 -31.90 14.30 -7.30
C ASN A 228 -32.09 14.89 -5.90
N GLN A 229 -31.48 14.30 -4.87
CA GLN A 229 -31.23 14.98 -3.60
C GLN A 229 -29.71 15.12 -3.43
N SER A 230 -29.34 16.37 -3.31
CA SER A 230 -27.97 16.90 -3.27
C SER A 230 -27.09 16.21 -2.21
N VAL A 231 -26.21 15.32 -2.64
CA VAL A 231 -25.14 14.74 -1.80
C VAL A 231 -24.03 15.77 -1.50
N ALA A 232 -24.02 16.91 -2.21
CA ALA A 232 -23.08 18.00 -1.96
C ALA A 232 -23.23 18.69 -0.59
N ALA A 233 -24.36 18.52 0.09
CA ALA A 233 -24.59 19.08 1.44
C ALA A 233 -24.01 18.23 2.56
N ASP A 234 -23.62 16.98 2.30
CA ASP A 234 -23.13 16.06 3.33
C ASP A 234 -21.60 16.07 3.55
N VAL A 235 -20.80 16.64 2.63
CA VAL A 235 -19.34 16.65 2.78
C VAL A 235 -18.89 17.50 3.98
N GLU A 236 -19.52 18.65 4.22
CA GLU A 236 -19.29 19.41 5.46
C GLU A 236 -19.76 18.64 6.71
N THR A 237 -20.73 17.75 6.57
CA THR A 237 -21.25 16.92 7.65
C THR A 237 -20.40 15.70 7.88
N LEU A 238 -19.69 15.17 6.86
CA LEU A 238 -18.72 14.08 6.98
C LEU A 238 -17.47 14.50 7.77
N LEU A 239 -17.09 15.77 7.70
CA LEU A 239 -15.98 16.34 8.47
C LEU A 239 -16.41 16.82 9.86
N LYS A 240 -17.73 16.96 10.10
CA LYS A 240 -18.26 17.24 11.44
C LYS A 240 -18.46 15.90 12.16
N ARG A 241 -17.85 15.76 13.32
CA ARG A 241 -18.17 14.67 14.24
C ARG A 241 -19.68 14.50 14.37
N SER A 242 -20.12 13.26 14.57
CA SER A 242 -21.51 13.03 14.95
C SER A 242 -21.81 13.88 16.22
N GLU A 243 -22.96 14.51 16.28
CA GLU A 243 -23.36 15.32 17.48
C GLU A 243 -23.37 14.51 18.78
N GLN A 244 -23.14 13.19 18.71
CA GLN A 244 -23.06 12.25 19.83
C GLN A 244 -21.63 11.95 20.30
N ALA A 245 -20.59 12.27 19.52
CA ALA A 245 -19.21 12.10 19.92
C ALA A 245 -18.74 13.37 20.65
N GLU A 246 -18.40 13.26 21.93
CA GLU A 246 -17.67 14.32 22.64
C GLU A 246 -16.30 14.45 21.97
N GLN A 247 -15.91 15.68 21.61
CA GLN A 247 -14.66 15.92 20.88
C GLN A 247 -13.46 15.44 21.68
N GLY A 248 -12.63 14.57 21.07
CA GLY A 248 -11.28 14.27 21.50
C GLY A 248 -11.16 13.45 22.79
N ASP A 249 -12.00 12.47 23.02
CA ASP A 249 -11.87 11.61 24.20
C ASP A 249 -11.13 10.27 23.94
N ASP A 250 -10.78 9.96 22.68
CA ASP A 250 -10.10 8.70 22.33
C ASP A 250 -8.59 8.86 22.03
N TRP A 251 -8.03 10.04 22.29
CA TRP A 251 -6.60 10.28 22.11
C TRP A 251 -5.73 9.46 23.04
N LEU A 252 -4.62 8.95 22.49
CA LEU A 252 -3.69 8.08 23.18
C LEU A 252 -2.38 8.79 23.51
N HIS A 253 -1.65 8.26 24.49
CA HIS A 253 -0.30 8.67 24.83
C HIS A 253 0.54 7.47 25.27
N THR A 254 1.86 7.66 25.41
CA THR A 254 2.77 6.59 25.80
C THR A 254 3.41 6.86 27.17
N ASP A 255 3.66 5.79 27.93
CA ASP A 255 4.46 5.81 29.16
C ASP A 255 5.30 4.52 29.22
N GLY A 256 6.62 4.70 29.11
CA GLY A 256 7.52 3.56 28.94
C GLY A 256 7.13 2.71 27.72
N ASN A 257 6.99 1.40 27.87
CA ASN A 257 6.62 0.49 26.80
C ASN A 257 5.10 0.33 26.59
N LYS A 258 4.28 1.23 27.13
CA LYS A 258 2.82 1.13 27.10
C LYS A 258 2.18 2.24 26.30
N ILE A 259 1.07 1.91 25.63
CA ILE A 259 0.13 2.88 25.08
C ILE A 259 -1.04 2.99 26.07
N LEU A 260 -1.40 4.22 26.42
CA LEU A 260 -2.41 4.51 27.42
C LEU A 260 -3.54 5.37 26.83
N ASP A 261 -4.76 5.18 27.32
CA ASP A 261 -5.89 6.07 27.06
C ASP A 261 -5.79 7.36 27.89
N LYS A 262 -6.74 8.28 27.71
CA LYS A 262 -6.81 9.55 28.45
C LYS A 262 -6.92 9.39 29.97
N ASP A 263 -7.38 8.23 30.45
CA ASP A 263 -7.55 7.91 31.87
C ASP A 263 -6.31 7.20 32.46
N GLY A 264 -5.25 7.02 31.64
CA GLY A 264 -3.99 6.38 32.01
C GLY A 264 -4.08 4.84 32.06
N LYS A 265 -5.08 4.25 31.41
CA LYS A 265 -5.23 2.80 31.32
C LYS A 265 -4.58 2.29 30.04
N GLN A 266 -3.90 1.15 30.14
CA GLN A 266 -3.26 0.52 29.01
C GLN A 266 -4.27 0.02 28.00
N VAL A 267 -3.98 0.27 26.71
CA VAL A 267 -4.73 -0.20 25.56
C VAL A 267 -3.82 -1.02 24.62
N TRP A 268 -4.40 -1.89 23.84
CA TRP A 268 -3.68 -2.68 22.84
C TRP A 268 -4.25 -2.40 21.45
N LEU A 269 -3.39 -1.96 20.57
CA LEU A 269 -3.69 -1.79 19.15
C LEU A 269 -3.55 -3.15 18.46
N THR A 270 -4.65 -3.74 18.03
CA THR A 270 -4.67 -5.04 17.36
C THR A 270 -5.43 -4.89 16.04
N GLY A 271 -4.69 -4.57 15.00
CA GLY A 271 -5.24 -4.08 13.75
C GLY A 271 -4.91 -4.95 12.53
N VAL A 272 -5.33 -4.42 11.40
CA VAL A 272 -5.09 -5.02 10.08
C VAL A 272 -4.69 -3.95 9.08
N ASN A 273 -3.85 -4.30 8.11
CA ASN A 273 -3.51 -3.47 6.97
C ASN A 273 -4.55 -3.64 5.86
N TRP A 274 -5.00 -2.55 5.24
CA TRP A 274 -5.84 -2.57 4.04
C TRP A 274 -5.31 -1.55 3.04
N PHE A 275 -4.64 -2.02 1.98
CA PHE A 275 -3.97 -1.17 1.00
C PHE A 275 -4.85 -0.85 -0.22
N GLY A 276 -4.40 0.13 -1.03
CA GLY A 276 -5.02 0.56 -2.27
C GLY A 276 -4.81 2.05 -2.56
N TYR A 277 -4.82 2.93 -1.55
CA TYR A 277 -4.57 4.38 -1.74
C TYR A 277 -3.12 4.72 -2.10
N ASN A 278 -2.21 3.79 -1.93
CA ASN A 278 -0.81 3.87 -2.38
C ASN A 278 -0.61 3.41 -3.83
N THR A 279 -1.63 2.77 -4.42
CA THR A 279 -1.59 2.25 -5.79
C THR A 279 -2.38 3.15 -6.76
N GLY A 280 -2.41 2.82 -8.04
CA GLY A 280 -3.24 3.51 -9.03
C GLY A 280 -4.76 3.36 -8.82
N THR A 281 -5.20 2.55 -7.86
CA THR A 281 -6.59 2.38 -7.49
C THR A 281 -7.19 3.64 -6.85
N ASN A 282 -6.37 4.46 -6.17
CA ASN A 282 -6.76 5.71 -5.49
C ASN A 282 -7.93 5.56 -4.50
N THR A 283 -8.17 4.36 -4.01
CA THR A 283 -9.09 3.93 -2.97
C THR A 283 -8.63 2.57 -2.46
N PHE A 284 -9.39 1.87 -1.64
CA PHE A 284 -9.06 0.51 -1.22
C PHE A 284 -9.12 -0.48 -2.38
N ASP A 285 -8.14 -1.36 -2.47
CA ASP A 285 -8.22 -2.52 -3.36
C ASP A 285 -9.31 -3.48 -2.86
N GLY A 286 -9.95 -4.16 -3.82
CA GLY A 286 -11.03 -5.11 -3.54
C GLY A 286 -12.44 -4.54 -3.67
N LEU A 287 -12.61 -3.22 -3.82
CA LEU A 287 -13.94 -2.61 -3.98
C LEU A 287 -14.59 -2.89 -5.34
N TRP A 288 -13.93 -3.66 -6.19
CA TRP A 288 -14.54 -4.24 -7.39
C TRP A 288 -15.43 -5.44 -7.07
N ASN A 289 -15.07 -6.21 -6.04
CA ASN A 289 -15.76 -7.44 -5.64
C ASN A 289 -16.49 -7.32 -4.30
N SER A 290 -16.26 -6.22 -3.57
CA SER A 290 -16.85 -5.98 -2.25
C SER A 290 -17.42 -4.58 -2.11
N GLU A 291 -18.24 -4.39 -1.09
CA GLU A 291 -18.80 -3.10 -0.69
C GLU A 291 -18.00 -2.53 0.48
N LEU A 292 -17.56 -1.26 0.38
CA LEU A 292 -16.74 -0.59 1.41
C LEU A 292 -17.36 -0.69 2.81
N LYS A 293 -18.65 -0.36 2.92
CA LYS A 293 -19.38 -0.39 4.19
C LYS A 293 -19.42 -1.80 4.82
N THR A 294 -19.66 -2.81 4.00
CA THR A 294 -19.71 -4.20 4.46
C THR A 294 -18.35 -4.69 4.88
N SER A 295 -17.29 -4.31 4.16
CA SER A 295 -15.90 -4.69 4.48
C SER A 295 -15.43 -4.06 5.79
N VAL A 296 -15.66 -2.74 6.00
CA VAL A 296 -15.32 -2.06 7.27
C VAL A 296 -16.07 -2.72 8.44
N LYS A 297 -17.36 -2.98 8.27
CA LYS A 297 -18.14 -3.68 9.30
C LYS A 297 -17.60 -5.08 9.59
N ALA A 298 -17.25 -5.84 8.57
CA ALA A 298 -16.70 -7.19 8.73
C ALA A 298 -15.35 -7.17 9.47
N ILE A 299 -14.48 -6.21 9.21
CA ILE A 299 -13.21 -6.03 9.94
C ILE A 299 -13.48 -5.79 11.43
N ALA A 300 -14.44 -4.91 11.77
CA ALA A 300 -14.84 -4.66 13.15
C ALA A 300 -15.46 -5.90 13.82
N ASP A 301 -16.36 -6.60 13.13
CA ASP A 301 -17.04 -7.82 13.65
C ASP A 301 -16.03 -8.96 13.91
N HIS A 302 -14.90 -8.97 13.19
CA HIS A 302 -13.78 -9.89 13.40
C HIS A 302 -12.78 -9.44 14.46
N GLY A 303 -13.00 -8.27 15.09
CA GLY A 303 -12.28 -7.84 16.28
C GLY A 303 -11.02 -7.03 16.04
N PHE A 304 -10.79 -6.53 14.82
CA PHE A 304 -9.70 -5.61 14.54
C PHE A 304 -10.10 -4.18 14.94
N ASN A 305 -9.38 -3.61 15.89
CA ASN A 305 -9.69 -2.29 16.44
C ASN A 305 -8.94 -1.13 15.76
N LEU A 306 -8.03 -1.44 14.83
CA LEU A 306 -7.24 -0.49 14.07
C LEU A 306 -7.14 -0.92 12.60
N ILE A 307 -7.27 0.00 11.67
CA ILE A 307 -6.91 -0.20 10.25
C ILE A 307 -5.71 0.68 9.92
N ARG A 308 -4.57 0.07 9.56
CA ARG A 308 -3.43 0.75 8.95
C ARG A 308 -3.71 0.88 7.46
N VAL A 309 -3.66 2.11 6.93
CA VAL A 309 -4.06 2.43 5.56
C VAL A 309 -2.88 2.92 4.76
N PRO A 310 -2.26 2.05 3.93
CA PRO A 310 -1.26 2.45 2.95
C PRO A 310 -1.77 3.51 1.98
N ILE A 311 -1.10 4.68 1.95
CA ILE A 311 -1.41 5.81 1.07
C ILE A 311 -0.11 6.41 0.52
N SER A 312 -0.14 7.04 -0.65
CA SER A 312 1.03 7.73 -1.20
C SER A 312 1.05 9.23 -0.86
N ALA A 313 2.25 9.79 -0.67
CA ALA A 313 2.43 11.24 -0.49
C ALA A 313 1.93 12.02 -1.71
N GLU A 314 2.15 11.50 -2.92
CA GLU A 314 1.66 12.09 -4.18
C GLU A 314 0.14 12.25 -4.18
N LEU A 315 -0.62 11.23 -3.76
CA LEU A 315 -2.07 11.30 -3.72
C LEU A 315 -2.57 12.37 -2.74
N ILE A 316 -1.95 12.45 -1.56
CA ILE A 316 -2.28 13.46 -0.55
C ILE A 316 -1.98 14.87 -1.09
N ASN A 317 -0.85 15.06 -1.77
CA ASN A 317 -0.50 16.34 -2.39
C ASN A 317 -1.47 16.73 -3.50
N LYS A 318 -1.95 15.79 -4.31
CA LYS A 318 -3.03 16.03 -5.26
C LYS A 318 -4.31 16.50 -4.55
N TRP A 319 -4.70 15.81 -3.47
CA TRP A 319 -5.87 16.21 -2.67
C TRP A 319 -5.72 17.63 -2.09
N SER A 320 -4.55 17.97 -1.57
CA SER A 320 -4.26 19.30 -1.02
C SER A 320 -4.32 20.40 -2.08
N ALA A 321 -3.98 20.07 -3.32
CA ALA A 321 -4.07 20.96 -4.48
C ALA A 321 -5.49 21.04 -5.08
N GLY A 322 -6.46 20.27 -4.54
CA GLY A 322 -7.81 20.20 -5.10
C GLY A 322 -7.92 19.29 -6.33
N GLU A 323 -6.94 18.44 -6.55
CA GLU A 323 -6.91 17.45 -7.61
C GLU A 323 -7.31 16.08 -7.04
N TYR A 324 -8.31 15.45 -7.65
CA TYR A 324 -8.90 14.22 -7.13
C TYR A 324 -8.83 13.13 -8.20
N PRO A 325 -7.76 12.31 -8.21
CA PRO A 325 -7.66 11.18 -9.13
C PRO A 325 -8.87 10.25 -9.00
N GLN A 326 -9.23 9.63 -10.12
CA GLN A 326 -10.34 8.70 -10.18
C GLN A 326 -10.10 7.52 -9.22
N ALA A 327 -11.05 7.26 -8.35
CA ALA A 327 -11.07 6.05 -7.53
C ALA A 327 -11.59 4.86 -8.35
N ASN A 328 -10.95 3.70 -8.22
CA ASN A 328 -11.29 2.49 -8.96
C ASN A 328 -12.10 1.52 -8.09
N TYR A 329 -13.40 1.43 -8.34
CA TYR A 329 -14.33 0.56 -7.62
C TYR A 329 -15.52 0.17 -8.49
N ASN A 330 -16.26 -0.87 -8.13
CA ASN A 330 -17.47 -1.28 -8.82
C ASN A 330 -18.66 -0.44 -8.37
N ASN A 331 -19.18 0.38 -9.27
CA ASN A 331 -20.31 1.29 -9.03
C ASN A 331 -21.61 0.58 -8.67
N ALA A 332 -21.80 -0.67 -9.07
CA ALA A 332 -22.99 -1.43 -8.75
C ALA A 332 -22.97 -1.98 -7.32
N TYR A 333 -21.79 -2.29 -6.81
CA TYR A 333 -21.62 -2.72 -5.42
C TYR A 333 -21.54 -1.53 -4.45
N ASN A 334 -20.87 -0.44 -4.86
CA ASN A 334 -20.60 0.73 -4.03
C ASN A 334 -21.40 1.93 -4.54
N THR A 335 -22.74 1.81 -4.58
CA THR A 335 -23.61 2.85 -5.14
C THR A 335 -23.52 4.17 -4.38
N GLU A 336 -23.23 4.14 -3.09
CA GLU A 336 -23.03 5.30 -2.23
C GLU A 336 -21.78 6.12 -2.58
N LEU A 337 -20.79 5.50 -3.26
CA LEU A 337 -19.54 6.16 -3.66
C LEU A 337 -19.68 6.90 -5.00
N ASN A 338 -20.72 6.66 -5.78
CA ASN A 338 -20.85 7.11 -7.17
C ASN A 338 -20.75 8.64 -7.39
N SER A 339 -20.97 9.44 -6.36
CA SER A 339 -20.83 10.91 -6.42
C SER A 339 -19.60 11.44 -5.68
N MET A 340 -18.74 10.54 -5.16
CA MET A 340 -17.61 10.88 -4.33
C MET A 340 -16.31 10.83 -5.13
N ASN A 341 -15.42 11.78 -4.92
CA ASN A 341 -14.04 11.70 -5.36
C ASN A 341 -13.18 10.87 -4.36
N SER A 342 -11.93 10.58 -4.71
CA SER A 342 -11.05 9.74 -3.89
C SER A 342 -10.86 10.23 -2.45
N LEU A 343 -10.79 11.54 -2.22
CA LEU A 343 -10.73 12.13 -0.88
C LEU A 343 -12.05 11.96 -0.12
N GLN A 344 -13.18 12.20 -0.78
CA GLN A 344 -14.51 12.04 -0.17
C GLN A 344 -14.79 10.57 0.19
N ILE A 345 -14.26 9.61 -0.58
CA ILE A 345 -14.33 8.19 -0.23
C ILE A 345 -13.50 7.91 1.02
N PHE A 346 -12.34 8.54 1.17
CA PHE A 346 -11.54 8.43 2.40
C PHE A 346 -12.27 9.06 3.61
N ASP A 347 -12.87 10.24 3.45
CA ASP A 347 -13.70 10.87 4.49
C ASP A 347 -14.88 9.95 4.89
N TYR A 348 -15.54 9.33 3.92
CA TYR A 348 -16.64 8.38 4.15
C TYR A 348 -16.16 7.10 4.86
N PHE A 349 -14.98 6.60 4.49
CA PHE A 349 -14.36 5.47 5.19
C PHE A 349 -14.09 5.81 6.67
N LEU A 350 -13.56 6.99 6.99
CA LEU A 350 -13.35 7.42 8.38
C LEU A 350 -14.66 7.41 9.18
N LYS A 351 -15.75 7.89 8.58
CA LYS A 351 -17.08 7.82 9.20
C LYS A 351 -17.52 6.38 9.45
N LEU A 352 -17.33 5.49 8.49
CA LEU A 352 -17.66 4.07 8.66
C LEU A 352 -16.80 3.40 9.75
N ALA A 353 -15.52 3.76 9.84
CA ALA A 353 -14.65 3.26 10.89
C ALA A 353 -15.14 3.72 12.28
N GLU A 354 -15.44 5.00 12.44
CA GLU A 354 -16.03 5.56 13.67
C GLU A 354 -17.35 4.84 14.04
N GLU A 355 -18.28 4.70 13.10
CA GLU A 355 -19.58 4.03 13.33
C GLU A 355 -19.43 2.56 13.79
N ASN A 356 -18.30 1.92 13.50
CA ASN A 356 -18.01 0.54 13.87
C ASN A 356 -16.97 0.41 15.01
N GLY A 357 -16.56 1.52 15.66
CA GLY A 357 -15.62 1.52 16.76
C GLY A 357 -14.17 1.18 16.39
N ILE A 358 -13.82 1.35 15.10
CA ILE A 358 -12.46 1.15 14.59
C ILE A 358 -11.71 2.48 14.56
N LYS A 359 -10.44 2.48 14.93
CA LYS A 359 -9.52 3.60 14.71
C LYS A 359 -8.68 3.38 13.44
N VAL A 360 -8.11 4.45 12.92
CA VAL A 360 -7.39 4.48 11.64
C VAL A 360 -5.99 5.05 11.83
N MET A 361 -5.05 4.48 11.12
CA MET A 361 -3.66 4.92 11.05
C MET A 361 -3.23 5.01 9.58
N PRO A 362 -3.25 6.21 8.96
CA PRO A 362 -2.65 6.40 7.65
C PRO A 362 -1.14 6.13 7.72
N ASP A 363 -0.65 5.43 6.70
CA ASP A 363 0.74 5.07 6.49
C ASP A 363 1.24 5.66 5.18
N ILE A 364 2.29 6.47 5.21
CA ILE A 364 2.92 6.88 3.94
C ILE A 364 3.71 5.71 3.37
N HIS A 365 3.01 4.90 2.63
CA HIS A 365 3.55 3.66 2.07
C HIS A 365 4.56 3.89 0.95
N SER A 366 4.37 4.96 0.18
CA SER A 366 5.23 5.34 -0.93
C SER A 366 5.22 6.85 -1.17
N ALA A 367 6.28 7.36 -1.78
CA ALA A 367 6.31 8.74 -2.25
C ALA A 367 5.35 8.92 -3.44
N GLU A 368 5.49 8.07 -4.47
CA GLU A 368 4.68 8.08 -5.69
C GLU A 368 3.53 7.08 -5.61
N THR A 369 2.44 7.36 -6.34
CA THR A 369 1.27 6.49 -6.46
C THR A 369 1.51 5.42 -7.51
N ASN A 370 1.94 4.24 -7.10
CA ASN A 370 2.03 3.05 -7.95
C ASN A 370 2.15 1.76 -7.12
N ALA A 371 1.79 0.63 -7.72
CA ALA A 371 1.77 -0.67 -7.03
C ALA A 371 3.14 -1.14 -6.51
N SER A 372 4.25 -0.63 -7.08
CA SER A 372 5.62 -0.95 -6.67
C SER A 372 6.27 0.19 -5.88
N GLY A 373 5.54 1.23 -5.51
CA GLY A 373 6.08 2.41 -4.83
C GLY A 373 6.73 2.09 -3.48
N HIS A 374 6.29 1.02 -2.82
CA HIS A 374 6.87 0.52 -1.56
C HIS A 374 8.33 0.05 -1.71
N THR A 375 8.78 -0.31 -2.91
CA THR A 375 10.18 -0.75 -3.16
C THR A 375 11.17 0.42 -3.28
N VAL A 376 10.72 1.67 -3.10
CA VAL A 376 11.58 2.84 -3.10
C VAL A 376 12.17 3.04 -1.71
N ASN A 377 13.50 3.08 -1.63
CA ASN A 377 14.27 3.09 -0.38
C ASN A 377 13.93 4.26 0.54
N LEU A 378 13.70 5.44 -0.04
CA LEU A 378 13.55 6.70 0.68
C LEU A 378 12.11 7.23 0.59
N TRP A 379 11.79 8.22 1.40
CA TRP A 379 10.48 8.89 1.46
C TRP A 379 10.29 9.94 0.36
N TYR A 380 11.25 10.08 -0.53
CA TYR A 380 11.23 11.01 -1.66
C TYR A 380 11.80 10.35 -2.92
N THR A 381 11.47 10.94 -4.07
CA THR A 381 11.95 10.54 -5.40
C THR A 381 12.30 11.78 -6.23
N ASP A 382 12.66 11.58 -7.50
CA ASP A 382 12.84 12.71 -8.44
C ASP A 382 11.51 13.45 -8.73
N LYS A 383 10.34 12.84 -8.47
CA LYS A 383 9.02 13.41 -8.72
C LYS A 383 8.33 13.95 -7.46
N VAL A 384 8.62 13.37 -6.33
CA VAL A 384 8.07 13.78 -5.03
C VAL A 384 9.25 14.11 -4.13
N SER A 385 9.49 15.37 -3.87
CA SER A 385 10.58 15.86 -3.03
C SER A 385 10.32 15.53 -1.55
N ALA A 386 11.37 15.59 -0.71
CA ALA A 386 11.23 15.44 0.74
C ALA A 386 10.30 16.52 1.33
N GLU A 387 10.30 17.73 0.79
CA GLU A 387 9.39 18.79 1.24
C GLU A 387 7.93 18.49 0.90
N GLU A 388 7.65 17.92 -0.27
CA GLU A 388 6.31 17.47 -0.65
C GLU A 388 5.84 16.30 0.23
N TYR A 389 6.73 15.38 0.61
CA TYR A 389 6.42 14.34 1.60
C TYR A 389 6.03 14.93 2.96
N TYR A 390 6.80 15.88 3.49
CA TYR A 390 6.46 16.55 4.76
C TYR A 390 5.15 17.34 4.66
N SER A 391 4.93 18.02 3.55
CA SER A 391 3.72 18.80 3.31
C SER A 391 2.47 17.93 3.23
N ALA A 392 2.59 16.73 2.67
CA ALA A 392 1.48 15.76 2.63
C ALA A 392 1.03 15.36 4.04
N LEU A 393 1.98 15.00 4.91
CA LEU A 393 1.71 14.64 6.31
C LEU A 393 1.14 15.82 7.11
N GLU A 394 1.72 17.02 6.94
CA GLU A 394 1.22 18.23 7.59
C GLU A 394 -0.21 18.55 7.18
N TRP A 395 -0.54 18.41 5.90
CA TRP A 395 -1.88 18.65 5.39
C TRP A 395 -2.91 17.63 5.93
N LEU A 396 -2.56 16.34 5.98
CA LEU A 396 -3.41 15.32 6.58
C LEU A 396 -3.68 15.62 8.06
N ALA A 397 -2.63 15.96 8.82
CA ALA A 397 -2.73 16.27 10.24
C ALA A 397 -3.62 17.50 10.50
N GLU A 398 -3.48 18.56 9.69
CA GLU A 398 -4.33 19.76 9.78
C GLU A 398 -5.79 19.46 9.41
N ARG A 399 -6.01 18.66 8.33
CA ARG A 399 -7.35 18.33 7.86
C ARG A 399 -8.16 17.57 8.90
N TYR A 400 -7.52 16.60 9.58
CA TYR A 400 -8.19 15.68 10.50
C TYR A 400 -7.87 15.94 11.97
N LYS A 401 -7.35 17.14 12.33
CA LYS A 401 -6.92 17.45 13.70
C LYS A 401 -8.02 17.33 14.76
N ASP A 402 -9.26 17.48 14.38
CA ASP A 402 -10.43 17.38 15.26
C ASP A 402 -11.17 16.03 15.12
N ASN A 403 -10.58 15.06 14.39
CA ASN A 403 -11.19 13.75 14.13
C ASN A 403 -10.33 12.64 14.76
N ASP A 404 -10.73 12.12 15.92
CA ASP A 404 -10.05 11.04 16.64
C ASP A 404 -10.39 9.63 16.13
N ALA A 405 -11.04 9.49 14.98
CA ALA A 405 -11.00 8.26 14.21
C ALA A 405 -9.55 7.99 13.75
N ILE A 406 -8.77 9.04 13.40
CA ILE A 406 -7.33 8.94 13.13
C ILE A 406 -6.57 9.18 14.44
N ILE A 407 -5.99 8.12 15.01
CA ILE A 407 -5.25 8.18 16.29
C ILE A 407 -3.73 8.21 16.14
N ALA A 408 -3.22 7.91 14.97
CA ALA A 408 -1.80 7.78 14.69
C ALA A 408 -1.47 8.04 13.23
N TYR A 409 -0.21 8.37 12.95
CA TYR A 409 0.39 8.37 11.61
C TYR A 409 1.62 7.48 11.60
N ASP A 410 1.70 6.55 10.63
CA ASP A 410 2.91 5.82 10.31
C ASP A 410 3.67 6.61 9.23
N LEU A 411 4.88 7.07 9.60
CA LEU A 411 5.53 8.12 8.84
C LEU A 411 6.02 7.66 7.48
N LYS A 412 6.56 6.45 7.37
CA LYS A 412 7.06 5.90 6.10
C LYS A 412 7.18 4.38 6.20
N ASN A 413 6.50 3.70 5.31
CA ASN A 413 6.65 2.26 5.13
C ASN A 413 8.07 1.90 4.69
N GLU A 414 8.73 1.11 5.51
CA GLU A 414 9.95 0.37 5.19
C GLU A 414 11.09 1.21 4.61
N PRO A 415 11.68 2.15 5.35
CA PRO A 415 12.93 2.78 4.95
C PRO A 415 14.05 1.72 4.81
N HIS A 416 14.72 1.65 3.66
CA HIS A 416 15.67 0.59 3.37
C HIS A 416 16.81 1.00 2.44
N GLY A 417 17.53 0.04 1.89
CA GLY A 417 18.58 0.18 0.90
C GLY A 417 19.98 0.07 1.47
N LYS A 418 20.95 -0.02 0.58
CA LYS A 418 22.37 -0.19 0.90
C LYS A 418 23.18 0.96 0.36
N PRO A 419 24.29 1.37 1.03
CA PRO A 419 25.06 2.55 0.65
C PRO A 419 25.66 2.50 -0.77
N TYR A 420 25.85 1.30 -1.31
CA TYR A 420 26.40 1.06 -2.64
C TYR A 420 25.33 0.90 -3.73
N GLU A 421 24.05 0.97 -3.39
CA GLU A 421 22.94 1.00 -4.35
C GLU A 421 22.79 2.38 -4.97
N VAL A 422 22.34 2.43 -6.23
CA VAL A 422 22.13 3.71 -6.96
C VAL A 422 21.08 4.58 -6.28
N SER A 423 20.04 3.95 -5.73
CA SER A 423 18.95 4.61 -4.99
C SER A 423 19.37 5.11 -3.60
N GLY A 424 20.59 4.72 -3.14
CA GLY A 424 21.08 5.03 -1.80
C GLY A 424 20.39 4.22 -0.70
N ALA A 425 20.79 4.47 0.54
CA ALA A 425 20.23 3.83 1.73
C ALA A 425 19.56 4.84 2.64
N ALA A 426 18.47 4.44 3.28
CA ALA A 426 17.99 5.09 4.49
C ALA A 426 19.00 4.79 5.61
N ILE A 427 19.54 5.83 6.23
CA ILE A 427 20.51 5.72 7.33
C ILE A 427 19.90 6.18 8.66
N TRP A 428 20.52 5.81 9.77
CA TRP A 428 20.10 6.18 11.11
C TRP A 428 21.30 6.66 11.90
N ASN A 429 21.41 7.97 12.10
CA ASN A 429 22.45 8.60 12.91
C ASN A 429 22.01 10.00 13.38
N ASP A 430 22.94 10.83 13.86
CA ASP A 430 22.70 12.20 14.34
C ASP A 430 23.01 13.28 13.28
N SER A 431 23.18 12.91 12.00
CA SER A 431 23.44 13.87 10.93
C SER A 431 22.16 14.46 10.36
N ASP A 432 22.31 15.58 9.66
CA ASP A 432 21.26 16.23 8.84
C ASP A 432 21.29 15.78 7.37
N SER A 433 21.90 14.62 7.09
CA SER A 433 21.96 14.07 5.73
C SER A 433 20.56 13.83 5.16
N ALA A 434 20.36 14.11 3.88
CA ALA A 434 19.06 14.04 3.23
C ALA A 434 18.42 12.64 3.29
N ASN A 435 19.23 11.59 3.41
CA ASN A 435 18.80 10.19 3.54
C ASN A 435 18.82 9.68 4.99
N ASN A 436 19.00 10.56 6.00
CA ASN A 436 18.91 10.16 7.40
C ASN A 436 17.44 10.04 7.83
N TRP A 437 16.99 8.79 7.99
CA TRP A 437 15.60 8.49 8.33
C TRP A 437 15.20 9.03 9.72
N LYS A 438 16.08 8.89 10.72
CA LYS A 438 15.80 9.47 12.04
C LYS A 438 15.52 10.98 11.95
N HIS A 439 16.38 11.74 11.27
CA HIS A 439 16.20 13.18 11.09
C HIS A 439 14.91 13.51 10.32
N ALA A 440 14.60 12.74 9.28
CA ALA A 440 13.37 12.90 8.51
C ALA A 440 12.12 12.59 9.35
N ALA A 441 12.17 11.53 10.16
CA ALA A 441 11.07 11.16 11.03
C ALA A 441 10.79 12.22 12.10
N GLU A 442 11.83 12.76 12.74
CA GLU A 442 11.72 13.88 13.70
C GLU A 442 11.14 15.14 13.03
N THR A 443 11.56 15.45 11.80
CA THR A 443 11.03 16.57 11.01
C THR A 443 9.54 16.37 10.68
N ALA A 444 9.16 15.19 10.19
CA ALA A 444 7.77 14.85 9.87
C ALA A 444 6.88 14.91 11.13
N ALA A 445 7.35 14.29 12.22
CA ALA A 445 6.66 14.29 13.50
C ALA A 445 6.42 15.73 14.02
N ALA A 446 7.43 16.60 13.95
CA ALA A 446 7.30 17.98 14.38
C ALA A 446 6.22 18.74 13.58
N ARG A 447 6.11 18.50 12.26
CA ARG A 447 5.09 19.13 11.41
C ARG A 447 3.68 18.60 11.71
N ILE A 448 3.54 17.28 11.90
CA ILE A 448 2.27 16.66 12.30
C ILE A 448 1.81 17.22 13.66
N LEU A 449 2.68 17.14 14.66
CA LEU A 449 2.35 17.53 16.05
C LEU A 449 2.10 19.03 16.21
N ALA A 450 2.66 19.86 15.33
CA ALA A 450 2.33 21.28 15.26
C ALA A 450 0.88 21.54 14.82
N LYS A 451 0.26 20.61 14.07
CA LYS A 451 -1.13 20.69 13.60
C LYS A 451 -2.09 19.89 14.48
N ASN A 452 -1.69 18.68 14.84
CA ASN A 452 -2.46 17.78 15.70
C ASN A 452 -1.56 17.20 16.80
N PRO A 453 -1.51 17.81 18.00
CA PRO A 453 -0.66 17.36 19.11
C PRO A 453 -1.15 16.07 19.79
N ASN A 454 -2.29 15.53 19.35
CA ASN A 454 -2.95 14.44 20.05
C ASN A 454 -2.60 13.04 19.49
N VAL A 455 -2.14 12.96 18.24
CA VAL A 455 -1.90 11.70 17.54
C VAL A 455 -0.59 11.04 17.97
N LEU A 456 -0.55 9.71 17.94
CA LEU A 456 0.68 8.94 18.05
C LEU A 456 1.50 9.04 16.76
N ILE A 457 2.81 8.93 16.89
CA ILE A 457 3.77 8.93 15.79
C ILE A 457 4.43 7.57 15.75
N MET A 458 4.19 6.81 14.65
CA MET A 458 4.82 5.53 14.41
C MET A 458 6.09 5.73 13.59
N ILE A 459 7.22 5.20 14.07
CA ILE A 459 8.53 5.32 13.41
C ILE A 459 9.12 3.94 13.25
N GLU A 460 9.25 3.53 11.99
CA GLU A 460 9.92 2.30 11.60
C GLU A 460 11.44 2.44 11.69
N GLY A 461 12.14 1.30 11.64
CA GLY A 461 13.60 1.26 11.50
C GLY A 461 14.06 1.43 10.06
N THR A 462 15.28 0.93 9.79
CA THR A 462 15.88 0.85 8.46
C THR A 462 16.11 -0.62 8.07
N GLU A 463 16.79 -0.89 6.94
CA GLU A 463 17.23 -2.25 6.59
C GLU A 463 18.56 -2.59 7.29
N ILE A 464 19.48 -1.62 7.37
CA ILE A 464 20.86 -1.84 7.82
C ILE A 464 21.26 -0.89 8.94
N TYR A 465 22.15 -1.35 9.83
CA TYR A 465 22.78 -0.52 10.84
C TYR A 465 24.26 -0.89 10.99
N PRO A 466 25.22 0.05 11.11
CA PRO A 466 26.65 -0.26 11.19
C PRO A 466 27.01 -1.11 12.40
N VAL A 467 27.89 -2.10 12.22
CA VAL A 467 28.48 -2.89 13.31
C VAL A 467 29.41 -2.01 14.17
N ASP A 468 30.17 -1.11 13.52
CA ASP A 468 31.03 -0.12 14.17
C ASP A 468 30.59 1.28 13.73
N ILE A 469 29.79 1.94 14.55
CA ILE A 469 29.32 3.30 14.30
C ILE A 469 30.44 4.34 14.32
N THR A 470 31.56 4.07 14.98
CA THR A 470 32.69 5.03 15.04
C THR A 470 33.51 5.03 13.77
N GLY A 471 33.66 3.86 13.14
CA GLY A 471 34.38 3.67 11.89
C GLY A 471 33.54 3.83 10.64
N ASN A 472 32.23 3.64 10.73
CA ASN A 472 31.31 3.66 9.60
C ASN A 472 30.00 4.42 9.89
N ARG A 473 30.08 5.46 10.71
CA ARG A 473 28.94 6.27 11.15
C ARG A 473 28.11 6.83 9.98
N ASP A 474 28.76 7.16 8.88
CA ASP A 474 28.15 7.74 7.70
C ASP A 474 27.86 6.71 6.60
N TYR A 475 27.88 5.42 6.96
CA TYR A 475 27.53 4.30 6.06
C TYR A 475 28.41 4.26 4.79
N HIS A 476 29.70 4.48 4.92
CA HIS A 476 30.63 4.50 3.76
C HIS A 476 31.10 3.12 3.30
N SER A 477 30.99 2.09 4.12
CA SER A 477 31.45 0.76 3.75
C SER A 477 30.57 0.16 2.64
N THR A 478 31.21 -0.49 1.69
CA THR A 478 30.57 -1.31 0.66
C THR A 478 30.62 -2.80 0.98
N ASN A 479 31.04 -3.16 2.19
CA ASN A 479 31.16 -4.54 2.66
C ASN A 479 29.98 -4.87 3.58
N ASP A 480 29.17 -5.83 3.18
CA ASP A 480 27.97 -6.27 3.91
C ASP A 480 28.28 -6.69 5.36
N SER A 481 29.49 -7.25 5.63
CA SER A 481 29.88 -7.66 6.98
C SER A 481 30.04 -6.50 7.97
N ASP A 482 30.07 -5.26 7.50
CA ASP A 482 30.17 -4.06 8.33
C ASP A 482 28.80 -3.54 8.79
N TYR A 483 27.71 -4.28 8.46
CA TYR A 483 26.35 -3.94 8.83
C TYR A 483 25.61 -5.12 9.47
N TYR A 484 24.71 -4.78 10.39
CA TYR A 484 23.61 -5.64 10.82
C TYR A 484 22.44 -5.43 9.86
N PHE A 485 21.95 -6.51 9.27
CA PHE A 485 20.79 -6.51 8.38
C PHE A 485 19.54 -6.95 9.12
N ASN A 486 18.40 -6.41 8.71
CA ASN A 486 17.08 -6.91 9.11
C ASN A 486 16.09 -6.75 7.94
N TRP A 487 14.82 -7.03 8.20
CA TRP A 487 13.74 -6.66 7.32
C TRP A 487 13.73 -5.15 7.06
N TRP A 488 13.22 -4.74 5.93
CA TRP A 488 12.98 -3.33 5.64
C TRP A 488 12.09 -2.74 6.75
N GLY A 489 12.41 -1.61 7.26
CA GLY A 489 11.72 -1.02 8.42
C GLY A 489 11.95 -1.72 9.77
N GLY A 490 12.61 -2.91 9.79
CA GLY A 490 12.75 -3.73 10.99
C GLY A 490 14.00 -3.49 11.84
N ASN A 491 15.01 -2.74 11.33
CA ASN A 491 16.26 -2.52 12.07
C ASN A 491 16.20 -1.24 12.90
N LEU A 492 15.89 -1.38 14.15
CA LEU A 492 15.85 -0.30 15.16
C LEU A 492 17.06 -0.30 16.10
N ARG A 493 18.17 -0.97 15.73
CA ARG A 493 19.40 -0.97 16.56
C ARG A 493 19.90 0.45 16.86
N GLY A 494 19.71 1.36 15.91
CA GLY A 494 20.13 2.74 16.02
C GLY A 494 19.48 3.54 17.13
N VAL A 495 18.35 3.09 17.67
CA VAL A 495 17.66 3.77 18.79
C VAL A 495 18.51 3.81 20.05
N ARG A 496 19.38 2.79 20.28
CA ARG A 496 20.30 2.80 21.45
C ARG A 496 21.32 3.91 21.38
N ASP A 497 21.84 4.19 20.20
CA ASP A 497 22.91 5.16 20.00
C ASP A 497 22.38 6.57 19.69
N PHE A 498 21.29 6.62 18.95
CA PHE A 498 20.64 7.83 18.45
C PHE A 498 19.11 7.71 18.64
N PRO A 499 18.60 7.85 19.86
CA PRO A 499 17.15 7.81 20.12
C PRO A 499 16.43 8.95 19.39
N VAL A 500 15.18 8.71 19.02
CA VAL A 500 14.29 9.75 18.48
C VAL A 500 13.92 10.72 19.58
N ASP A 501 14.02 12.02 19.31
CA ASP A 501 13.65 13.10 20.20
C ASP A 501 12.47 13.91 19.63
N LEU A 502 11.29 13.73 20.20
CA LEU A 502 10.09 14.51 19.87
C LEU A 502 9.87 15.70 20.83
N GLY A 503 10.85 16.02 21.68
CA GLY A 503 10.79 17.13 22.62
C GLY A 503 9.62 17.02 23.61
N ALA A 504 8.74 18.02 23.61
CA ALA A 504 7.59 18.03 24.50
C ALA A 504 6.52 16.97 24.18
N TYR A 505 6.63 16.30 23.05
CA TYR A 505 5.70 15.28 22.58
C TYR A 505 6.32 13.88 22.62
N GLN A 506 7.31 13.64 23.48
CA GLN A 506 7.94 12.32 23.60
C GLN A 506 6.93 11.22 24.00
N ASP A 507 5.84 11.59 24.66
CA ASP A 507 4.71 10.73 24.99
C ASP A 507 3.80 10.38 23.79
N LYS A 508 4.21 10.70 22.56
CA LYS A 508 3.52 10.33 21.32
C LYS A 508 4.32 9.32 20.48
N LEU A 509 5.54 8.97 20.90
CA LEU A 509 6.42 8.08 20.15
C LEU A 509 6.05 6.61 20.32
N VAL A 510 5.94 5.90 19.20
CA VAL A 510 5.85 4.43 19.10
C VAL A 510 6.82 3.97 18.03
N TYR A 511 7.64 2.95 18.30
CA TYR A 511 8.45 2.34 17.26
C TYR A 511 7.70 1.19 16.57
N SER A 512 7.82 1.11 15.24
CA SER A 512 7.00 0.23 14.41
C SER A 512 7.85 -0.71 13.54
N PRO A 513 8.44 -1.78 14.11
CA PRO A 513 9.19 -2.74 13.29
C PRO A 513 8.27 -3.57 12.39
N HIS A 514 8.78 -3.98 11.21
CA HIS A 514 8.18 -4.99 10.34
C HIS A 514 8.95 -6.29 10.45
N ASP A 515 8.26 -7.42 10.36
CA ASP A 515 8.89 -8.74 10.39
C ASP A 515 8.08 -9.76 9.55
N TYR A 516 8.78 -10.56 8.76
CA TYR A 516 8.18 -11.51 7.85
C TYR A 516 8.82 -12.90 7.91
N GLY A 517 8.17 -13.86 7.30
CA GLY A 517 8.64 -15.23 7.25
C GLY A 517 9.45 -15.59 6.00
N PRO A 518 10.01 -16.81 5.96
CA PRO A 518 10.94 -17.25 4.91
C PRO A 518 10.34 -17.35 3.51
N THR A 519 9.02 -17.22 3.36
CA THR A 519 8.36 -17.20 2.04
C THR A 519 8.36 -15.82 1.39
N VAL A 520 8.51 -14.74 2.17
CA VAL A 520 8.71 -13.39 1.67
C VAL A 520 10.17 -13.22 1.26
N TYR A 521 11.09 -13.51 2.16
CA TYR A 521 12.52 -13.56 1.83
C TYR A 521 13.27 -14.50 2.76
N LEU A 522 14.21 -15.32 2.22
CA LEU A 522 14.98 -16.26 3.01
C LEU A 522 16.16 -15.55 3.72
N GLN A 523 15.87 -14.93 4.84
CA GLN A 523 16.85 -14.27 5.69
C GLN A 523 17.85 -15.26 6.29
N PRO A 524 19.06 -14.82 6.71
CA PRO A 524 20.09 -15.72 7.27
C PRO A 524 19.64 -16.55 8.46
N TRP A 525 18.80 -16.02 9.33
CA TRP A 525 18.27 -16.74 10.52
C TRP A 525 17.24 -17.81 10.20
N PHE A 526 16.76 -17.91 8.96
CA PHE A 526 15.94 -19.02 8.49
C PHE A 526 16.76 -20.17 7.87
N GLN A 527 18.07 -20.03 7.76
CA GLN A 527 18.94 -21.08 7.21
C GLN A 527 19.14 -22.17 8.23
N GLY A 528 18.67 -23.38 7.91
CA GLY A 528 18.72 -24.52 8.82
C GLY A 528 17.42 -24.73 9.60
N ASP A 529 17.54 -25.31 10.78
CA ASP A 529 16.39 -25.53 11.68
C ASP A 529 16.33 -24.43 12.73
N TYR A 530 15.46 -23.45 12.54
CA TYR A 530 15.24 -22.36 13.46
C TYR A 530 14.04 -22.66 14.37
N ASP A 531 14.00 -22.04 15.53
CA ASP A 531 12.89 -22.10 16.48
C ASP A 531 12.66 -20.71 17.10
N PHE A 532 11.79 -20.64 18.09
CA PHE A 532 11.48 -19.41 18.80
C PHE A 532 12.72 -18.78 19.46
N ASP A 533 13.53 -19.61 20.13
CA ASP A 533 14.68 -19.13 20.89
C ASP A 533 15.79 -18.61 19.95
N SER A 534 15.98 -19.28 18.81
CA SER A 534 16.92 -18.79 17.78
C SER A 534 16.43 -17.52 17.10
N LEU A 535 15.13 -17.40 16.76
CA LEU A 535 14.59 -16.16 16.23
C LEU A 535 14.67 -15.01 17.25
N LEU A 536 14.44 -15.30 18.52
CA LEU A 536 14.59 -14.30 19.58
C LEU A 536 16.02 -13.75 19.63
N SER A 537 17.04 -14.63 19.59
CA SER A 537 18.45 -14.22 19.67
C SER A 537 18.99 -13.61 18.36
N ASP A 538 18.63 -14.17 17.22
CA ASP A 538 19.27 -13.88 15.95
C ASP A 538 18.57 -12.75 15.16
N CYS A 539 17.27 -12.52 15.46
CA CYS A 539 16.47 -11.52 14.79
C CYS A 539 15.89 -10.47 15.75
N TRP A 540 15.05 -10.86 16.72
CA TRP A 540 14.16 -9.90 17.38
C TRP A 540 14.82 -9.10 18.50
N GLN A 541 15.57 -9.77 19.40
CA GLN A 541 16.05 -9.15 20.64
C GLN A 541 16.87 -7.88 20.40
N ASP A 542 17.86 -7.93 19.53
CA ASP A 542 18.78 -6.81 19.32
C ASP A 542 18.31 -5.82 18.26
N ASN A 543 17.40 -6.24 17.36
CA ASN A 543 16.94 -5.34 16.33
C ASN A 543 15.83 -4.41 16.80
N TRP A 544 14.91 -4.89 17.67
CA TRP A 544 13.79 -4.05 18.12
C TRP A 544 13.16 -4.44 19.47
N LEU A 545 13.14 -5.74 19.86
CA LEU A 545 12.42 -6.16 21.08
C LEU A 545 13.05 -5.58 22.37
N TYR A 546 14.34 -5.25 22.35
CA TYR A 546 14.99 -4.61 23.49
C TYR A 546 14.33 -3.28 23.89
N ILE A 547 13.75 -2.55 22.94
CA ILE A 547 13.05 -1.28 23.19
C ILE A 547 11.90 -1.51 24.18
N HIS A 548 11.13 -2.58 23.97
CA HIS A 548 10.07 -3.01 24.86
C HIS A 548 10.62 -3.52 26.19
N ASN A 549 11.62 -4.41 26.15
CA ASN A 549 12.18 -5.06 27.34
C ASN A 549 12.88 -4.07 28.28
N GLU A 550 13.50 -3.03 27.75
CA GLU A 550 14.16 -1.96 28.50
C GLU A 550 13.19 -0.84 28.91
N ASN A 551 11.89 -0.98 28.59
CA ASN A 551 10.84 0.02 28.88
C ASN A 551 11.12 1.39 28.27
N THR A 552 11.69 1.44 27.06
CA THR A 552 12.11 2.67 26.38
C THR A 552 10.92 3.36 25.69
N ALA A 553 10.15 2.61 24.92
CA ALA A 553 8.95 3.07 24.21
C ALA A 553 8.06 1.88 23.86
N PRO A 554 6.77 2.07 23.53
CA PRO A 554 5.93 1.01 23.01
C PRO A 554 6.40 0.55 21.63
N LEU A 555 6.13 -0.72 21.32
CA LEU A 555 6.24 -1.28 19.97
C LEU A 555 4.85 -1.52 19.37
N LEU A 556 4.73 -1.28 18.07
CA LEU A 556 3.66 -1.77 17.23
C LEU A 556 4.31 -2.50 16.05
N ILE A 557 4.15 -3.84 15.95
CA ILE A 557 4.60 -4.56 14.76
C ILE A 557 3.69 -4.16 13.61
N GLY A 558 4.16 -3.23 12.76
CA GLY A 558 3.36 -2.58 11.71
C GLY A 558 2.92 -3.52 10.61
N GLU A 559 3.77 -4.50 10.30
CA GLU A 559 3.44 -5.57 9.37
C GLU A 559 4.01 -6.91 9.85
N TRP A 560 3.17 -7.92 9.84
CA TRP A 560 3.51 -9.33 9.98
C TRP A 560 2.41 -10.19 9.38
N GLY A 561 2.76 -11.27 8.69
CA GLY A 561 1.76 -12.10 8.03
C GLY A 561 2.35 -13.12 7.07
N GLY A 562 1.48 -13.83 6.35
CA GLY A 562 1.92 -14.78 5.35
C GLY A 562 0.94 -15.91 5.09
N PHE A 563 1.35 -16.87 4.27
CA PHE A 563 0.57 -18.05 3.97
C PHE A 563 0.55 -19.05 5.14
N MET A 564 -0.59 -19.67 5.41
CA MET A 564 -0.82 -20.71 6.41
C MET A 564 -0.23 -22.05 5.98
N LYS A 565 1.03 -22.11 5.61
CA LYS A 565 1.75 -23.31 5.17
C LYS A 565 3.24 -23.23 5.51
N GLU A 566 3.88 -24.39 5.66
CA GLU A 566 5.34 -24.47 5.86
C GLU A 566 6.10 -23.99 4.60
N PRO A 567 7.26 -23.33 4.77
CA PRO A 567 7.95 -23.06 6.06
C PRO A 567 7.44 -21.81 6.80
N ASN A 568 6.50 -21.05 6.24
CA ASN A 568 6.04 -19.78 6.79
C ASN A 568 5.22 -19.94 8.09
N LEU A 569 4.39 -20.97 8.17
CA LEU A 569 3.55 -21.24 9.34
C LEU A 569 4.35 -21.41 10.64
N LYS A 570 5.55 -22.02 10.55
CA LYS A 570 6.47 -22.15 11.68
C LYS A 570 6.89 -20.77 12.22
N TRP A 571 7.31 -19.84 11.32
CA TRP A 571 7.66 -18.48 11.71
C TRP A 571 6.44 -17.72 12.27
N MET A 572 5.29 -17.78 11.59
CA MET A 572 4.06 -17.11 12.08
C MET A 572 3.69 -17.60 13.48
N THR A 573 3.87 -18.89 13.77
CA THR A 573 3.61 -19.45 15.10
C THR A 573 4.54 -18.86 16.15
N CYS A 574 5.82 -18.69 15.82
CA CYS A 574 6.79 -18.04 16.71
C CYS A 574 6.46 -16.56 16.91
N MET A 575 6.11 -15.83 15.84
CA MET A 575 5.73 -14.40 15.92
C MET A 575 4.46 -14.23 16.76
N ARG A 576 3.42 -15.03 16.53
CA ARG A 576 2.19 -15.00 17.34
C ARG A 576 2.48 -15.24 18.83
N ARG A 577 3.36 -16.20 19.13
CA ARG A 577 3.82 -16.46 20.49
C ARG A 577 4.51 -15.23 21.10
N LEU A 578 5.41 -14.58 20.34
CA LEU A 578 6.12 -13.37 20.77
C LEU A 578 5.14 -12.23 21.10
N ILE A 579 4.17 -11.98 20.20
CA ILE A 579 3.12 -10.99 20.41
C ILE A 579 2.32 -11.29 21.67
N SER A 580 1.88 -12.54 21.83
CA SER A 580 1.04 -12.97 22.97
C SER A 580 1.78 -12.90 24.30
N GLU A 581 3.05 -13.36 24.37
CA GLU A 581 3.84 -13.39 25.61
C GLU A 581 4.24 -11.99 26.10
N ASN A 582 4.40 -11.02 25.18
CA ASN A 582 4.81 -9.66 25.51
C ASN A 582 3.68 -8.63 25.39
N HIS A 583 2.45 -9.06 25.04
CA HIS A 583 1.32 -8.16 24.80
C HIS A 583 1.67 -7.00 23.84
N LEU A 584 2.32 -7.32 22.69
CA LEU A 584 2.73 -6.31 21.73
C LEU A 584 1.55 -5.82 20.90
N ASN A 585 1.53 -4.52 20.59
CA ASN A 585 0.63 -3.98 19.60
C ASN A 585 1.06 -4.46 18.20
N HIS A 586 0.10 -4.64 17.30
CA HIS A 586 0.40 -5.12 15.95
C HIS A 586 -0.70 -4.80 14.94
N THR A 587 -0.32 -4.76 13.64
CA THR A 587 -1.23 -4.75 12.50
C THR A 587 -0.87 -5.88 11.55
N PHE A 588 -1.82 -6.78 11.28
CA PHE A 588 -1.59 -7.95 10.43
C PHE A 588 -1.56 -7.56 8.95
N TRP A 589 -0.61 -8.06 8.19
CA TRP A 589 -0.54 -7.91 6.75
C TRP A 589 -1.12 -9.13 6.07
N CYS A 590 -2.29 -9.06 5.41
CA CYS A 590 -3.20 -7.94 5.32
C CYS A 590 -4.66 -8.41 5.13
N PHE A 591 -5.59 -7.47 5.03
CA PHE A 591 -6.99 -7.79 4.65
C PHE A 591 -7.08 -8.26 3.20
N ASN A 592 -6.34 -7.60 2.30
CA ASN A 592 -6.38 -7.77 0.85
C ASN A 592 -6.05 -9.19 0.37
N ALA A 593 -6.90 -9.77 -0.48
CA ALA A 593 -6.66 -11.06 -1.13
C ALA A 593 -5.46 -11.03 -2.12
N ASN A 594 -5.20 -9.87 -2.73
CA ASN A 594 -4.23 -9.69 -3.80
C ASN A 594 -2.79 -9.38 -3.34
N SER A 595 -2.44 -9.67 -2.09
CA SER A 595 -1.03 -9.67 -1.65
C SER A 595 -0.36 -10.96 -2.11
N GLY A 596 0.55 -10.84 -3.09
CA GLY A 596 1.09 -11.99 -3.83
C GLY A 596 2.02 -12.90 -3.03
N ASP A 597 2.68 -12.38 -2.01
CA ASP A 597 3.68 -13.06 -1.19
C ASP A 597 3.17 -13.52 0.19
N THR A 598 2.06 -12.97 0.65
CA THR A 598 1.47 -13.27 1.96
C THR A 598 0.04 -13.80 1.88
N GLY A 599 -0.69 -13.44 0.83
CA GLY A 599 -2.15 -13.60 0.76
C GLY A 599 -2.85 -12.75 1.82
N GLY A 600 -4.17 -12.68 1.76
CA GLY A 600 -5.00 -11.88 2.66
C GLY A 600 -5.73 -12.69 3.72
N LEU A 601 -6.50 -11.96 4.56
CA LEU A 601 -7.51 -12.53 5.46
C LEU A 601 -8.80 -12.86 4.74
N VAL A 602 -9.01 -12.30 3.55
CA VAL A 602 -10.14 -12.64 2.66
C VAL A 602 -9.65 -13.32 1.40
N LEU A 603 -10.52 -14.09 0.77
CA LEU A 603 -10.28 -14.77 -0.50
C LEU A 603 -10.48 -13.80 -1.68
N ASP A 604 -10.25 -14.27 -2.91
CA ASP A 604 -10.27 -13.45 -4.15
C ASP A 604 -11.58 -12.68 -4.39
N ASP A 605 -12.68 -13.08 -3.78
CA ASP A 605 -13.94 -12.36 -3.79
C ASP A 605 -14.01 -11.15 -2.84
N PHE A 606 -12.97 -10.93 -2.04
CA PHE A 606 -12.83 -9.88 -1.02
C PHE A 606 -13.98 -9.83 0.01
N THR A 607 -14.76 -10.89 0.12
CA THR A 607 -15.90 -11.01 1.05
C THR A 607 -15.84 -12.25 1.91
N THR A 608 -15.34 -13.35 1.36
CA THR A 608 -15.17 -14.62 2.08
C THR A 608 -13.89 -14.62 2.89
N TRP A 609 -13.98 -14.81 4.20
CA TRP A 609 -12.82 -14.89 5.08
C TRP A 609 -12.09 -16.22 4.95
N ASP A 610 -10.74 -16.18 4.97
CA ASP A 610 -9.91 -17.33 5.20
C ASP A 610 -10.02 -17.71 6.71
N GLU A 611 -10.97 -18.58 7.01
CA GLU A 611 -11.30 -18.93 8.39
C GLU A 611 -10.14 -19.58 9.16
N GLU A 612 -9.24 -20.29 8.48
CA GLU A 612 -8.05 -20.89 9.10
C GLU A 612 -7.06 -19.79 9.51
N LYS A 613 -6.76 -18.87 8.60
CA LYS A 613 -5.88 -17.72 8.86
C LYS A 613 -6.48 -16.80 9.91
N TYR A 614 -7.76 -16.48 9.80
CA TYR A 614 -8.44 -15.65 10.80
C TYR A 614 -8.43 -16.29 12.18
N ALA A 615 -8.76 -17.58 12.31
CA ALA A 615 -8.71 -18.28 13.59
C ALA A 615 -7.32 -18.25 14.23
N PHE A 616 -6.27 -18.27 13.40
CA PHE A 616 -4.89 -18.15 13.85
C PHE A 616 -4.59 -16.74 14.39
N VAL A 617 -4.98 -15.69 13.66
CA VAL A 617 -4.73 -14.28 14.05
C VAL A 617 -5.59 -13.87 15.24
N LYS A 618 -6.81 -14.35 15.31
CA LYS A 618 -7.79 -14.04 16.38
C LYS A 618 -7.24 -14.23 17.79
N GLU A 619 -6.31 -15.17 18.00
CA GLU A 619 -5.73 -15.48 19.31
C GLU A 619 -4.89 -14.32 19.90
N VAL A 620 -4.44 -13.38 19.07
CA VAL A 620 -3.67 -12.20 19.46
C VAL A 620 -4.41 -10.86 19.32
N LEU A 621 -5.69 -10.91 18.97
CA LEU A 621 -6.56 -9.72 19.01
C LEU A 621 -6.97 -9.43 20.45
N TRP A 622 -7.08 -8.15 20.80
CA TRP A 622 -7.47 -7.75 22.16
C TRP A 622 -8.87 -8.19 22.53
N GLN A 623 -8.96 -8.98 23.59
CA GLN A 623 -10.21 -9.52 24.08
C GLN A 623 -10.27 -9.44 25.62
N GLU A 624 -11.43 -9.02 26.13
CA GLU A 624 -11.76 -9.07 27.54
C GLU A 624 -13.01 -9.95 27.76
N ASN A 625 -12.86 -10.98 28.57
CA ASN A 625 -13.95 -11.96 28.84
C ASN A 625 -14.57 -12.56 27.56
N GLY A 626 -13.75 -12.78 26.51
CA GLY A 626 -14.17 -13.36 25.25
C GLY A 626 -14.89 -12.39 24.30
N LYS A 627 -14.86 -11.09 24.59
CA LYS A 627 -15.34 -10.03 23.70
C LYS A 627 -14.20 -9.18 23.20
N PHE A 628 -14.20 -8.83 21.92
CA PHE A 628 -13.24 -7.92 21.34
C PHE A 628 -13.40 -6.52 21.91
N VAL A 629 -12.29 -5.81 22.11
CA VAL A 629 -12.26 -4.48 22.71
C VAL A 629 -11.92 -3.43 21.66
N GLY A 630 -12.80 -2.45 21.51
CA GLY A 630 -12.57 -1.25 20.70
C GLY A 630 -11.69 -0.23 21.41
N LEU A 631 -11.18 0.72 20.64
CA LEU A 631 -10.40 1.86 21.15
C LEU A 631 -11.28 3.10 21.35
N ASP A 632 -12.52 3.04 20.91
CA ASP A 632 -13.51 4.10 21.16
C ASP A 632 -14.14 3.91 22.55
N HIS A 633 -14.24 5.00 23.30
CA HIS A 633 -14.78 4.98 24.67
C HIS A 633 -16.28 4.67 24.72
N LYS A 634 -17.01 4.92 23.65
CA LYS A 634 -18.48 4.84 23.63
C LYS A 634 -19.03 3.88 22.59
N ILE A 635 -18.38 3.78 21.45
CA ILE A 635 -18.83 2.98 20.33
C ILE A 635 -18.23 1.58 20.44
N PRO A 636 -19.04 0.52 20.57
CA PRO A 636 -18.55 -0.84 20.62
C PRO A 636 -17.86 -1.24 19.31
N LEU A 637 -16.85 -2.12 19.39
CA LEU A 637 -16.19 -2.66 18.21
C LEU A 637 -17.09 -3.65 17.48
N GLY A 638 -17.64 -3.22 16.37
CA GLY A 638 -18.57 -4.03 15.58
C GLY A 638 -19.80 -4.50 16.36
N ALA A 639 -20.43 -5.56 15.86
CA ALA A 639 -21.66 -6.09 16.45
C ALA A 639 -21.44 -6.92 17.74
N ASN A 640 -20.23 -7.48 17.92
CA ASN A 640 -19.93 -8.47 18.97
C ASN A 640 -18.90 -8.00 19.99
N GLY A 641 -18.26 -6.87 19.76
CA GLY A 641 -17.26 -6.30 20.66
C GLY A 641 -17.86 -5.40 21.74
N ILE A 642 -16.99 -4.72 22.45
CA ILE A 642 -17.31 -3.74 23.50
C ILE A 642 -16.55 -2.44 23.28
N ALA A 643 -17.07 -1.34 23.80
CA ALA A 643 -16.39 -0.07 23.88
C ALA A 643 -15.30 -0.08 24.95
N LEU A 644 -14.33 0.83 24.84
CA LEU A 644 -13.21 0.92 25.79
C LEU A 644 -13.68 1.16 27.23
N THR A 645 -14.70 1.98 27.43
CA THR A 645 -15.28 2.22 28.76
C THR A 645 -15.84 0.95 29.39
N ASP A 646 -16.45 0.06 28.61
CA ASP A 646 -17.00 -1.20 29.10
C ASP A 646 -15.89 -2.17 29.53
N ALA A 647 -14.78 -2.23 28.78
CA ALA A 647 -13.60 -3.01 29.13
C ALA A 647 -12.98 -2.51 30.45
N ASN A 648 -12.88 -1.22 30.62
CA ASN A 648 -12.37 -0.57 31.82
C ASN A 648 -13.23 -0.81 33.07
N GLY A 649 -14.50 -1.11 32.92
CA GLY A 649 -15.41 -1.48 34.02
C GLY A 649 -15.35 -2.93 34.44
N LEU A 650 -14.66 -3.79 33.67
CA LEU A 650 -14.51 -5.22 33.93
C LEU A 650 -13.19 -5.60 34.61
N SER A 651 -12.24 -4.67 34.75
CA SER A 651 -10.92 -4.86 35.38
C SER A 651 -10.92 -4.67 36.89
#